data_efcb6da90c9c1ceaab95b5626de565fc
#
_entry.id   efcb6da90c9c1ceaab95b5626de565fc
#
_cell.length_a   1.000
_cell.length_b   1.000
_cell.length_c   1.000
_cell.angle_alpha   90.00
_cell.angle_beta   90.00
_cell.angle_gamma   90.00
#
_symmetry.space_group_name_H-M   'P 1'
#
loop_
_entity.id
_entity.type
_entity.pdbx_description
1 polymer ?
#
loop_
_entity_poly.entity_id
_entity_poly.type
_entity_poly.pdbx_seq_one_letter_code
_entity_poly.pdbx_strand_id
1 'polypeptide(L)'
;MTNPYSHLLSPFKIGNVTLKNRMMGSKCALQSFTLEQAREFYADMARNGAATVTVAMGDHPERNLNLPDQNGRMPHMDGTGNDMRDPAVVEGYRKIAEAVHAYGTLASASLMDIEPTDVNISDTPNWDEIPKNGDYNSAVFRNKPGISQERLQLLIDEFAFRAKEAKDMGFDMCTFYMSYRSSILACSMSPLLNQRTDKYGGKTMAERATLAKEVFSKVKEVCGPDFLIEAQISAEEEAPGYTFEDFLDFCQALEGYVDIIQIRGLDGSATHVNGLNYRKGHPHSIDYAAAFKARGIKIACAPVGGYGDPEMMERFLAEGKTDLFAMARQFLADDHYYEKVTAGLPAAEIVPCILCNGCHGHHTCSVNPRLGRKRNLFAETTTPKKVAVIGGGPGGMMAALTAARRGHQVTLYEKAPMLGGQLVAASMPDYKWPIGEYLAYLLRELYKLPVQLQLGITATPELLKEQGYDAILCAPGSEPVYPPVPGAENARLAESVFGHEAELGHRVVVIGGADTGRDVSLYLARAGHQVTMVTRGQIQLADDMHTERLQKESFQKEPNFSYVDFAATEKIEPHCVTLRVQTNGVHGFIPLMGPQDDEDAYYQDQHAGGPGGPGGPGGPGPFGAPIPAPDPIYENRTLACDSVVVSGGRAPRTGLAESFRGAAPIVTVIGDAVTVSNIKRATYSGYKAAMEL
;
A
#
# COMPACT_ATOMS: atom_id res chain seq x y z
N MET A 1 -17.61 29.99 -14.70
CA MET A 1 -16.15 29.86 -14.67
C MET A 1 -15.82 28.49 -15.31
N THR A 2 -14.80 28.45 -16.15
CA THR A 2 -14.31 27.15 -16.70
C THR A 2 -13.73 26.33 -15.56
N ASN A 3 -13.96 25.01 -15.57
CA ASN A 3 -13.38 24.10 -14.57
C ASN A 3 -11.85 24.22 -14.61
N PRO A 4 -11.16 24.37 -13.46
CA PRO A 4 -9.70 24.51 -13.41
C PRO A 4 -8.94 23.25 -13.87
N TYR A 5 -9.59 22.10 -13.98
CA TYR A 5 -9.03 20.81 -14.35
C TYR A 5 -9.41 20.39 -15.78
N SER A 6 -9.34 21.34 -16.72
CA SER A 6 -9.82 21.15 -18.08
C SER A 6 -9.02 20.11 -18.87
N HIS A 7 -7.71 19.98 -18.65
CA HIS A 7 -6.90 18.93 -19.28
C HIS A 7 -7.20 17.56 -18.66
N LEU A 8 -7.26 17.48 -17.33
CA LEU A 8 -7.52 16.24 -16.61
C LEU A 8 -8.88 15.63 -16.97
N LEU A 9 -9.89 16.47 -17.15
CA LEU A 9 -11.26 16.06 -17.49
C LEU A 9 -11.49 15.92 -19.00
N SER A 10 -10.52 16.30 -19.84
CA SER A 10 -10.68 16.20 -21.30
C SER A 10 -10.66 14.73 -21.76
N PRO A 11 -11.51 14.38 -22.73
CA PRO A 11 -11.43 13.05 -23.36
C PRO A 11 -10.06 12.80 -23.99
N PHE A 12 -9.67 11.52 -24.07
CA PHE A 12 -8.43 11.10 -24.73
C PHE A 12 -8.71 10.02 -25.77
N LYS A 13 -8.27 10.24 -27.00
CA LYS A 13 -8.53 9.33 -28.11
C LYS A 13 -7.32 8.45 -28.42
N ILE A 14 -7.53 7.15 -28.49
CA ILE A 14 -6.55 6.13 -28.89
C ILE A 14 -7.17 5.34 -30.04
N GLY A 15 -6.66 5.50 -31.26
CA GLY A 15 -7.30 4.93 -32.44
C GLY A 15 -8.76 5.40 -32.59
N ASN A 16 -9.71 4.46 -32.58
CA ASN A 16 -11.15 4.75 -32.61
C ASN A 16 -11.79 4.80 -31.22
N VAL A 17 -11.05 4.43 -30.17
CA VAL A 17 -11.56 4.38 -28.80
C VAL A 17 -11.33 5.72 -28.10
N THR A 18 -12.28 6.16 -27.30
CA THR A 18 -12.18 7.42 -26.54
C THR A 18 -12.37 7.15 -25.05
N LEU A 19 -11.35 7.49 -24.27
CA LEU A 19 -11.41 7.52 -22.81
C LEU A 19 -12.13 8.82 -22.40
N LYS A 20 -13.03 8.74 -21.41
CA LYS A 20 -13.85 9.88 -20.95
C LYS A 20 -13.06 11.02 -20.29
N ASN A 21 -11.87 10.73 -19.75
CA ASN A 21 -10.95 11.67 -19.12
C ASN A 21 -9.52 11.09 -19.07
N ARG A 22 -8.59 11.73 -18.35
CA ARG A 22 -7.17 11.34 -18.26
C ARG A 22 -6.81 10.47 -17.06
N MET A 23 -7.77 9.96 -16.31
CA MET A 23 -7.57 9.22 -15.06
C MET A 23 -7.89 7.73 -15.25
N MET A 24 -6.89 6.88 -15.33
CA MET A 24 -7.05 5.42 -15.45
C MET A 24 -7.09 4.78 -14.06
N GLY A 25 -7.97 3.81 -13.87
CA GLY A 25 -8.00 2.95 -12.69
C GLY A 25 -7.01 1.80 -12.84
N SER A 26 -5.83 1.91 -12.22
CA SER A 26 -4.84 0.84 -12.21
C SER A 26 -5.28 -0.34 -11.36
N LYS A 27 -4.72 -1.53 -11.63
CA LYS A 27 -5.03 -2.77 -10.92
C LYS A 27 -4.95 -2.60 -9.40
N CYS A 28 -5.99 -3.06 -8.72
CA CYS A 28 -5.99 -3.31 -7.27
C CYS A 28 -6.15 -4.81 -7.05
N ALA A 29 -5.25 -5.44 -6.31
CA ALA A 29 -5.38 -6.85 -5.95
C ALA A 29 -6.61 -7.03 -5.04
N LEU A 30 -7.54 -7.90 -5.42
CA LEU A 30 -8.76 -8.22 -4.69
C LEU A 30 -8.70 -9.64 -4.14
N GLN A 31 -7.80 -9.89 -3.19
CA GLN A 31 -7.76 -11.19 -2.52
C GLN A 31 -9.05 -11.39 -1.72
N SER A 32 -9.68 -12.57 -1.86
CA SER A 32 -10.88 -12.99 -1.12
C SER A 32 -12.22 -12.27 -1.41
N PHE A 33 -12.36 -11.53 -2.52
CA PHE A 33 -13.68 -11.02 -2.91
C PHE A 33 -14.49 -12.08 -3.67
N THR A 34 -15.80 -12.14 -3.38
CA THR A 34 -16.74 -12.77 -4.29
C THR A 34 -16.90 -11.93 -5.56
N LEU A 35 -17.32 -12.52 -6.67
CA LEU A 35 -17.58 -11.78 -7.91
C LEU A 35 -18.59 -10.64 -7.72
N GLU A 36 -19.55 -10.78 -6.80
CA GLU A 36 -20.49 -9.71 -6.45
C GLU A 36 -19.79 -8.54 -5.73
N GLN A 37 -18.93 -8.83 -4.77
CA GLN A 37 -18.14 -7.80 -4.09
C GLN A 37 -17.16 -7.10 -5.05
N ALA A 38 -16.54 -7.87 -5.95
CA ALA A 38 -15.68 -7.33 -7.00
C ALA A 38 -16.46 -6.41 -7.94
N ARG A 39 -17.68 -6.79 -8.33
CA ARG A 39 -18.58 -5.97 -9.16
C ARG A 39 -18.86 -4.61 -8.50
N GLU A 40 -19.23 -4.61 -7.21
CA GLU A 40 -19.49 -3.37 -6.48
C GLU A 40 -18.22 -2.50 -6.39
N PHE A 41 -17.08 -3.10 -6.09
CA PHE A 41 -15.80 -2.41 -5.96
C PHE A 41 -15.36 -1.73 -7.27
N TYR A 42 -15.39 -2.45 -8.39
CA TYR A 42 -14.98 -1.91 -9.69
C TYR A 42 -15.99 -0.88 -10.23
N ALA A 43 -17.29 -1.07 -9.98
CA ALA A 43 -18.31 -0.09 -10.27
C ALA A 43 -18.11 1.21 -9.45
N ASP A 44 -17.65 1.10 -8.20
CA ASP A 44 -17.33 2.26 -7.37
C ASP A 44 -16.14 3.06 -7.92
N MET A 45 -15.09 2.39 -8.40
CA MET A 45 -13.99 3.06 -9.08
C MET A 45 -14.45 3.76 -10.36
N ALA A 46 -15.26 3.11 -11.18
CA ALA A 46 -15.81 3.65 -12.42
C ALA A 46 -16.66 4.90 -12.18
N ARG A 47 -17.55 4.83 -11.19
CA ARG A 47 -18.39 5.95 -10.74
C ARG A 47 -17.54 7.10 -10.21
N ASN A 48 -16.45 6.76 -9.51
CA ASN A 48 -15.52 7.75 -8.96
C ASN A 48 -14.56 8.33 -10.00
N GLY A 49 -14.88 8.15 -11.30
CA GLY A 49 -14.30 8.87 -12.41
C GLY A 49 -13.18 8.18 -13.16
N ALA A 50 -12.85 6.95 -12.82
CA ALA A 50 -11.86 6.21 -13.59
C ALA A 50 -12.29 6.10 -15.08
N ALA A 51 -11.40 6.42 -16.01
CA ALA A 51 -11.63 6.27 -17.45
C ALA A 51 -11.52 4.82 -17.90
N THR A 52 -10.65 4.06 -17.24
CA THR A 52 -10.53 2.61 -17.36
C THR A 52 -10.52 1.99 -15.97
N VAL A 53 -10.94 0.75 -15.82
CA VAL A 53 -10.79 -0.03 -14.59
C VAL A 53 -10.18 -1.38 -14.90
N THR A 54 -9.01 -1.65 -14.33
CA THR A 54 -8.33 -2.94 -14.50
C THR A 54 -8.86 -3.95 -13.50
N VAL A 55 -9.59 -4.93 -14.02
CA VAL A 55 -10.19 -6.03 -13.26
C VAL A 55 -9.16 -7.15 -13.13
N ALA A 56 -8.91 -7.59 -11.91
CA ALA A 56 -8.08 -8.75 -11.68
C ALA A 56 -8.83 -10.01 -12.18
N MET A 57 -8.23 -10.65 -13.18
CA MET A 57 -8.70 -11.92 -13.72
C MET A 57 -7.60 -12.96 -13.51
N GLY A 58 -7.51 -13.46 -12.31
CA GLY A 58 -6.56 -14.49 -11.99
C GLY A 58 -5.31 -14.01 -11.23
N ASP A 59 -5.42 -13.73 -9.95
CA ASP A 59 -4.30 -13.40 -9.04
C ASP A 59 -4.17 -14.47 -7.95
N HIS A 60 -3.60 -15.64 -8.23
CA HIS A 60 -3.26 -16.53 -7.13
C HIS A 60 -1.93 -17.28 -7.32
N PRO A 61 -1.03 -17.25 -6.31
CA PRO A 61 0.25 -17.95 -6.34
C PRO A 61 0.16 -19.47 -6.20
N GLU A 62 -0.99 -20.03 -5.85
CA GLU A 62 -1.17 -21.48 -5.64
C GLU A 62 -1.58 -22.25 -6.91
N ARG A 63 -0.94 -21.98 -8.02
CA ARG A 63 -1.33 -22.67 -9.24
C ARG A 63 -0.51 -23.92 -9.47
N ASN A 64 -1.09 -25.06 -9.19
CA ASN A 64 -0.75 -26.29 -9.89
C ASN A 64 -1.20 -26.21 -11.36
N LEU A 65 -0.60 -25.28 -12.11
CA LEU A 65 -0.81 -25.09 -13.55
C LEU A 65 -0.11 -26.16 -14.39
N ASN A 66 0.17 -27.31 -13.82
CA ASN A 66 1.12 -28.24 -14.37
C ASN A 66 0.54 -29.21 -15.40
N LEU A 67 -0.74 -29.17 -15.68
CA LEU A 67 -1.29 -30.07 -16.67
C LEU A 67 -2.30 -29.34 -17.58
N PRO A 68 -2.05 -29.28 -18.89
CA PRO A 68 -3.06 -28.92 -19.86
C PRO A 68 -4.25 -29.90 -19.76
N ASP A 69 -5.46 -29.41 -20.05
CA ASP A 69 -6.62 -30.27 -20.19
C ASP A 69 -6.45 -31.27 -21.34
N GLN A 70 -7.45 -32.15 -21.54
CA GLN A 70 -7.43 -33.16 -22.61
C GLN A 70 -7.30 -32.56 -24.03
N ASN A 71 -7.47 -31.24 -24.17
CA ASN A 71 -7.31 -30.48 -25.43
C ASN A 71 -6.02 -29.66 -25.46
N GLY A 72 -5.11 -29.84 -24.50
CA GLY A 72 -3.87 -29.09 -24.39
C GLY A 72 -4.04 -27.69 -23.78
N ARG A 73 -5.18 -27.35 -23.16
CA ARG A 73 -5.43 -26.07 -22.51
C ARG A 73 -4.97 -26.11 -21.06
N MET A 74 -4.28 -25.09 -20.63
CA MET A 74 -3.89 -24.92 -19.23
C MET A 74 -5.13 -24.71 -18.36
N PRO A 75 -5.17 -25.28 -17.14
CA PRO A 75 -6.25 -25.01 -16.19
C PRO A 75 -6.37 -23.50 -15.95
N HIS A 76 -7.57 -22.98 -16.08
CA HIS A 76 -7.82 -21.56 -15.94
C HIS A 76 -8.62 -21.30 -14.69
N MET A 77 -7.93 -20.92 -13.66
CA MET A 77 -8.56 -20.39 -12.46
C MET A 77 -8.34 -18.88 -12.41
N ASP A 78 -9.41 -18.12 -12.17
CA ASP A 78 -9.22 -16.74 -11.79
C ASP A 78 -8.50 -16.69 -10.42
N GLY A 79 -7.87 -15.57 -10.08
CA GLY A 79 -7.13 -15.45 -8.83
C GLY A 79 -7.97 -15.49 -7.56
N THR A 80 -9.26 -15.72 -7.68
CA THR A 80 -10.20 -15.95 -6.57
C THR A 80 -10.49 -17.43 -6.38
N GLY A 81 -9.87 -18.32 -7.16
CA GLY A 81 -10.13 -19.75 -7.17
C GLY A 81 -11.32 -20.15 -8.02
N ASN A 82 -11.89 -19.24 -8.81
CA ASN A 82 -13.00 -19.50 -9.70
C ASN A 82 -12.50 -20.16 -11.01
N ASP A 83 -13.24 -21.16 -11.47
CA ASP A 83 -12.96 -21.83 -12.74
C ASP A 83 -13.66 -21.08 -13.89
N MET A 84 -12.90 -20.47 -14.81
CA MET A 84 -13.46 -19.78 -15.98
C MET A 84 -14.19 -20.70 -16.95
N ARG A 85 -14.15 -22.01 -16.78
CA ARG A 85 -15.00 -22.97 -17.49
C ARG A 85 -16.42 -23.02 -16.91
N ASP A 86 -16.61 -22.48 -15.68
CA ASP A 86 -17.93 -22.37 -15.08
C ASP A 86 -18.70 -21.18 -15.71
N PRO A 87 -19.84 -21.42 -16.37
CA PRO A 87 -20.67 -20.35 -16.94
C PRO A 87 -21.09 -19.28 -15.91
N ALA A 88 -21.20 -19.62 -14.64
CA ALA A 88 -21.55 -18.66 -13.58
C ALA A 88 -20.40 -17.68 -13.31
N VAL A 89 -19.17 -18.14 -13.40
CA VAL A 89 -17.97 -17.29 -13.28
C VAL A 89 -17.86 -16.33 -14.48
N VAL A 90 -18.02 -16.86 -15.70
CA VAL A 90 -18.05 -16.06 -16.93
C VAL A 90 -19.12 -14.97 -16.87
N GLU A 91 -20.33 -15.34 -16.43
CA GLU A 91 -21.44 -14.40 -16.26
C GLU A 91 -21.14 -13.35 -15.15
N GLY A 92 -20.43 -13.75 -14.10
CA GLY A 92 -19.96 -12.85 -13.06
C GLY A 92 -19.06 -11.74 -13.61
N TYR A 93 -18.07 -12.10 -14.45
CA TYR A 93 -17.19 -11.12 -15.11
C TYR A 93 -17.93 -10.25 -16.13
N ARG A 94 -18.90 -10.80 -16.86
CA ARG A 94 -19.75 -9.98 -17.74
C ARG A 94 -20.50 -8.90 -16.95
N LYS A 95 -21.06 -9.25 -15.80
CA LYS A 95 -21.75 -8.29 -14.91
C LYS A 95 -20.79 -7.25 -14.32
N ILE A 96 -19.51 -7.60 -14.12
CA ILE A 96 -18.48 -6.62 -13.72
C ILE A 96 -18.27 -5.60 -14.86
N ALA A 97 -18.05 -6.07 -16.08
CA ALA A 97 -17.87 -5.19 -17.24
C ALA A 97 -19.08 -4.26 -17.45
N GLU A 98 -20.30 -4.81 -17.42
CA GLU A 98 -21.55 -4.03 -17.52
C GLU A 98 -21.66 -2.95 -16.41
N ALA A 99 -21.30 -3.30 -15.17
CA ALA A 99 -21.37 -2.37 -14.05
C ALA A 99 -20.33 -1.24 -14.17
N VAL A 100 -19.17 -1.52 -14.76
CA VAL A 100 -18.13 -0.52 -15.09
C VAL A 100 -18.62 0.39 -16.22
N HIS A 101 -19.18 -0.18 -17.29
CA HIS A 101 -19.71 0.55 -18.45
C HIS A 101 -20.85 1.51 -18.10
N ALA A 102 -21.64 1.20 -17.05
CA ALA A 102 -22.73 2.09 -16.61
C ALA A 102 -22.29 3.52 -16.29
N TYR A 103 -20.98 3.75 -16.12
CA TYR A 103 -20.37 5.05 -15.86
C TYR A 103 -19.53 5.59 -17.02
N GLY A 104 -19.65 5.01 -18.21
CA GLY A 104 -18.84 5.40 -19.38
C GLY A 104 -17.34 5.09 -19.21
N THR A 105 -17.02 4.11 -18.42
CA THR A 105 -15.67 3.63 -18.12
C THR A 105 -15.38 2.38 -18.93
N LEU A 106 -14.17 2.22 -19.45
CA LEU A 106 -13.74 1.00 -20.14
C LEU A 106 -13.29 -0.06 -19.12
N ALA A 107 -13.67 -1.30 -19.35
CA ALA A 107 -13.26 -2.45 -18.57
C ALA A 107 -11.99 -3.08 -19.15
N SER A 108 -10.93 -3.20 -18.35
CA SER A 108 -9.66 -3.83 -18.70
C SER A 108 -9.50 -5.17 -17.98
N ALA A 109 -9.15 -6.22 -18.72
CA ALA A 109 -8.83 -7.53 -18.16
C ALA A 109 -7.33 -7.63 -17.83
N SER A 110 -6.97 -7.87 -16.58
CA SER A 110 -5.58 -8.18 -16.23
C SER A 110 -5.22 -9.60 -16.64
N LEU A 111 -4.24 -9.77 -17.51
CA LEU A 111 -3.78 -11.07 -18.02
C LEU A 111 -2.46 -11.53 -17.38
N MET A 112 -2.22 -11.15 -16.13
CA MET A 112 -0.97 -11.40 -15.41
C MET A 112 -0.71 -12.89 -15.13
N ASP A 113 -1.76 -13.66 -14.91
CA ASP A 113 -1.67 -14.94 -14.21
C ASP A 113 -1.72 -16.17 -15.09
N ILE A 114 -1.56 -16.01 -16.38
CA ILE A 114 -1.54 -17.12 -17.34
C ILE A 114 -0.15 -17.66 -17.62
N GLU A 115 0.88 -17.03 -17.06
CA GLU A 115 2.26 -17.40 -17.33
C GLU A 115 2.72 -18.58 -16.46
N PRO A 116 3.53 -19.50 -17.01
CA PRO A 116 4.03 -20.64 -16.27
C PRO A 116 5.04 -20.21 -15.20
N THR A 117 4.94 -20.83 -14.01
CA THR A 117 5.84 -20.56 -12.89
C THR A 117 6.94 -21.63 -12.74
N ASP A 118 6.95 -22.67 -13.56
CA ASP A 118 7.87 -23.80 -13.51
C ASP A 118 9.09 -23.67 -14.45
N VAL A 119 9.21 -22.56 -15.16
CA VAL A 119 10.27 -22.30 -16.13
C VAL A 119 10.79 -20.86 -16.02
N ASN A 120 12.02 -20.64 -16.51
CA ASN A 120 12.61 -19.33 -16.73
C ASN A 120 12.47 -18.89 -18.18
N ILE A 121 12.75 -17.62 -18.47
CA ILE A 121 12.88 -17.15 -19.84
C ILE A 121 14.05 -17.81 -20.57
N SER A 122 15.15 -18.18 -19.87
CA SER A 122 16.32 -18.86 -20.42
C SER A 122 16.90 -19.88 -19.45
N ASP A 123 17.70 -20.87 -19.97
CA ASP A 123 18.34 -21.90 -19.15
C ASP A 123 19.48 -21.37 -18.26
N THR A 124 20.07 -20.27 -18.64
CA THR A 124 21.27 -19.71 -18.02
C THR A 124 21.11 -18.24 -17.64
N PRO A 125 20.15 -17.91 -16.75
CA PRO A 125 20.10 -16.56 -16.21
C PRO A 125 21.40 -16.23 -15.48
N ASN A 126 21.80 -14.95 -15.49
CA ASN A 126 23.00 -14.51 -14.78
C ASN A 126 22.68 -14.24 -13.30
N TRP A 127 22.38 -15.30 -12.56
CA TRP A 127 21.94 -15.24 -11.18
C TRP A 127 22.94 -14.58 -10.22
N ASP A 128 24.24 -14.64 -10.52
CA ASP A 128 25.27 -14.06 -9.67
C ASP A 128 25.29 -12.51 -9.72
N GLU A 129 24.82 -11.95 -10.82
CA GLU A 129 24.71 -10.50 -11.00
C GLU A 129 23.34 -9.93 -10.57
N ILE A 130 22.34 -10.80 -10.35
CA ILE A 130 21.04 -10.34 -9.88
C ILE A 130 21.16 -9.88 -8.43
N PRO A 131 20.80 -8.62 -8.13
CA PRO A 131 20.87 -8.12 -6.77
C PRO A 131 20.11 -9.01 -5.78
N LYS A 132 20.78 -9.43 -4.72
CA LYS A 132 20.19 -10.31 -3.68
C LYS A 132 19.20 -9.60 -2.75
N ASN A 133 19.00 -8.30 -2.95
CA ASN A 133 18.25 -7.44 -2.03
C ASN A 133 16.73 -7.41 -2.35
N GLY A 134 16.06 -8.55 -2.21
CA GLY A 134 14.61 -8.55 -2.08
C GLY A 134 13.83 -8.54 -3.38
N ASP A 135 14.36 -9.10 -4.45
CA ASP A 135 13.55 -9.43 -5.61
C ASP A 135 12.80 -10.75 -5.36
N TYR A 136 11.60 -10.61 -4.85
CA TYR A 136 10.66 -11.70 -4.54
C TYR A 136 10.46 -12.66 -5.73
N ASN A 137 10.47 -12.10 -6.95
CA ASN A 137 10.13 -12.88 -8.13
C ASN A 137 11.33 -13.61 -8.76
N SER A 138 12.55 -13.15 -8.51
CA SER A 138 13.73 -13.88 -8.99
C SER A 138 13.92 -15.21 -8.27
N ALA A 139 13.54 -15.30 -6.99
CA ALA A 139 13.57 -16.53 -6.22
C ALA A 139 12.62 -17.61 -6.80
N VAL A 140 11.45 -17.21 -7.30
CA VAL A 140 10.47 -18.12 -7.91
C VAL A 140 11.04 -18.87 -9.11
N PHE A 141 11.91 -18.20 -9.89
CA PHE A 141 12.44 -18.75 -11.13
C PHE A 141 13.83 -19.38 -10.97
N ARG A 142 14.52 -19.19 -9.83
CA ARG A 142 15.85 -19.76 -9.59
C ARG A 142 15.81 -21.29 -9.69
N ASN A 143 16.82 -21.86 -10.35
CA ASN A 143 16.95 -23.31 -10.56
C ASN A 143 15.86 -23.97 -11.45
N LYS A 144 15.09 -23.18 -12.20
CA LYS A 144 14.12 -23.71 -13.16
C LYS A 144 14.69 -23.73 -14.58
N PRO A 145 14.28 -24.68 -15.43
CA PRO A 145 14.75 -24.73 -16.81
C PRO A 145 14.22 -23.55 -17.62
N GLY A 146 14.93 -23.20 -18.71
CA GLY A 146 14.46 -22.23 -19.68
C GLY A 146 13.22 -22.75 -20.42
N ILE A 147 12.30 -21.85 -20.72
CA ILE A 147 11.10 -22.17 -21.50
C ILE A 147 11.48 -22.50 -22.95
N SER A 148 10.98 -23.62 -23.49
CA SER A 148 11.24 -23.97 -24.88
C SER A 148 10.54 -23.00 -25.86
N GLN A 149 11.01 -22.96 -27.09
CA GLN A 149 10.43 -22.12 -28.13
C GLN A 149 8.98 -22.54 -28.46
N GLU A 150 8.72 -23.84 -28.47
CA GLU A 150 7.37 -24.41 -28.66
C GLU A 150 6.43 -23.96 -27.54
N ARG A 151 6.92 -23.99 -26.29
CA ARG A 151 6.10 -23.57 -25.14
C ARG A 151 5.87 -22.06 -25.13
N LEU A 152 6.83 -21.23 -25.61
CA LEU A 152 6.60 -19.79 -25.84
C LEU A 152 5.51 -19.55 -26.89
N GLN A 153 5.46 -20.37 -27.95
CA GLN A 153 4.39 -20.25 -28.94
C GLN A 153 3.01 -20.58 -28.33
N LEU A 154 2.94 -21.62 -27.49
CA LEU A 154 1.70 -21.93 -26.76
C LEU A 154 1.29 -20.79 -25.82
N LEU A 155 2.27 -20.14 -25.17
CA LEU A 155 2.00 -19.00 -24.29
C LEU A 155 1.44 -17.80 -25.08
N ILE A 156 1.98 -17.51 -26.28
CA ILE A 156 1.46 -16.47 -27.16
C ILE A 156 0.00 -16.74 -27.56
N ASP A 157 -0.31 -17.99 -27.92
CA ASP A 157 -1.67 -18.41 -28.29
C ASP A 157 -2.62 -18.35 -27.08
N GLU A 158 -2.14 -18.68 -25.88
CA GLU A 158 -2.91 -18.60 -24.63
C GLU A 158 -3.25 -17.14 -24.28
N PHE A 159 -2.30 -16.21 -24.38
CA PHE A 159 -2.58 -14.79 -24.18
C PHE A 159 -3.67 -14.28 -25.14
N ALA A 160 -3.58 -14.66 -26.40
CA ALA A 160 -4.59 -14.27 -27.39
C ALA A 160 -5.96 -14.89 -27.10
N PHE A 161 -5.98 -16.15 -26.69
CA PHE A 161 -7.22 -16.84 -26.29
C PHE A 161 -7.88 -16.13 -25.09
N ARG A 162 -7.12 -15.80 -24.05
CA ARG A 162 -7.64 -15.10 -22.85
C ARG A 162 -8.14 -13.69 -23.15
N ALA A 163 -7.40 -12.96 -23.99
CA ALA A 163 -7.84 -11.64 -24.45
C ALA A 163 -9.18 -11.74 -25.21
N LYS A 164 -9.34 -12.80 -26.01
CA LYS A 164 -10.59 -13.04 -26.75
C LYS A 164 -11.73 -13.39 -25.81
N GLU A 165 -11.50 -14.24 -24.80
CA GLU A 165 -12.50 -14.56 -23.77
C GLU A 165 -12.91 -13.28 -23.01
N ALA A 166 -11.95 -12.44 -22.59
CA ALA A 166 -12.24 -11.16 -21.95
C ALA A 166 -13.12 -10.27 -22.85
N LYS A 167 -12.76 -10.14 -24.14
CA LYS A 167 -13.58 -9.40 -25.10
C LYS A 167 -15.01 -9.96 -25.21
N ASP A 168 -15.17 -11.27 -25.27
CA ASP A 168 -16.49 -11.93 -25.37
C ASP A 168 -17.33 -11.75 -24.09
N MET A 169 -16.70 -11.48 -22.95
CA MET A 169 -17.35 -11.07 -21.71
C MET A 169 -17.67 -9.58 -21.65
N GLY A 170 -17.29 -8.80 -22.67
CA GLY A 170 -17.59 -7.38 -22.75
C GLY A 170 -16.44 -6.45 -22.30
N PHE A 171 -15.23 -6.96 -22.08
CA PHE A 171 -14.10 -6.10 -21.79
C PHE A 171 -13.63 -5.37 -23.07
N ASP A 172 -13.14 -4.14 -22.90
CA ASP A 172 -12.71 -3.27 -23.99
C ASP A 172 -11.22 -3.34 -24.25
N MET A 173 -10.46 -3.84 -23.27
CA MET A 173 -9.01 -3.86 -23.29
C MET A 173 -8.44 -4.93 -22.37
N CYS A 174 -7.15 -5.18 -22.51
CA CYS A 174 -6.40 -6.00 -21.56
C CYS A 174 -5.13 -5.30 -21.07
N THR A 175 -4.70 -5.67 -19.88
CA THR A 175 -3.49 -5.17 -19.22
C THR A 175 -2.49 -6.31 -19.06
N PHE A 176 -1.30 -6.13 -19.60
CA PHE A 176 -0.15 -7.02 -19.44
C PHE A 176 0.77 -6.49 -18.35
N TYR A 177 1.14 -7.36 -17.42
CA TYR A 177 2.02 -6.99 -16.32
C TYR A 177 3.46 -7.39 -16.66
N MET A 178 4.25 -6.40 -17.07
CA MET A 178 5.64 -6.57 -17.47
C MET A 178 6.58 -5.83 -16.51
N SER A 179 6.34 -6.00 -15.21
CA SER A 179 7.11 -5.33 -14.16
C SER A 179 7.63 -6.34 -13.15
N TYR A 180 8.71 -5.99 -12.45
CA TYR A 180 9.25 -6.69 -11.28
C TYR A 180 9.72 -8.12 -11.55
N ARG A 181 10.15 -8.43 -12.78
CA ARG A 181 10.57 -9.78 -13.16
C ARG A 181 9.52 -10.85 -12.80
N SER A 182 8.25 -10.45 -12.74
CA SER A 182 7.16 -11.28 -12.22
C SER A 182 6.63 -12.32 -13.21
N SER A 183 7.08 -12.25 -14.45
CA SER A 183 6.52 -13.04 -15.54
C SER A 183 7.55 -13.32 -16.64
N ILE A 184 7.32 -14.32 -17.48
CA ILE A 184 8.16 -14.62 -18.64
C ILE A 184 8.24 -13.40 -19.58
N LEU A 185 7.10 -12.72 -19.76
CA LEU A 185 7.02 -11.54 -20.60
C LEU A 185 7.82 -10.36 -20.01
N ALA A 186 7.76 -10.15 -18.70
CA ALA A 186 8.60 -9.17 -18.00
C ALA A 186 10.09 -9.52 -18.08
N CYS A 187 10.43 -10.80 -17.83
CA CYS A 187 11.80 -11.29 -17.88
C CYS A 187 12.41 -11.20 -19.28
N SER A 188 11.60 -11.15 -20.37
CA SER A 188 12.10 -11.05 -21.73
C SER A 188 12.93 -9.78 -21.98
N MET A 189 12.67 -8.70 -21.27
CA MET A 189 13.43 -7.45 -21.33
C MET A 189 14.79 -7.54 -20.66
N SER A 190 14.88 -8.28 -19.54
CA SER A 190 16.04 -8.27 -18.65
C SER A 190 17.30 -8.82 -19.34
N PRO A 191 18.41 -8.06 -19.40
CA PRO A 191 19.69 -8.58 -19.86
C PRO A 191 20.29 -9.61 -18.89
N LEU A 192 19.82 -9.65 -17.63
CA LEU A 192 20.27 -10.60 -16.62
C LEU A 192 19.56 -11.94 -16.76
N LEU A 193 18.27 -11.92 -17.05
CA LEU A 193 17.43 -13.12 -17.08
C LEU A 193 17.34 -13.73 -18.48
N ASN A 194 17.18 -12.90 -19.52
CA ASN A 194 17.05 -13.38 -20.88
C ASN A 194 18.40 -13.51 -21.57
N GLN A 195 19.02 -14.68 -21.45
CA GLN A 195 20.27 -15.08 -22.12
C GLN A 195 20.01 -15.94 -23.36
N ARG A 196 18.82 -15.89 -23.94
CA ARG A 196 18.44 -16.65 -25.14
C ARG A 196 19.27 -16.25 -26.37
N THR A 197 19.56 -17.23 -27.20
CA THR A 197 20.25 -17.05 -28.48
C THR A 197 19.33 -17.23 -29.69
N ASP A 198 18.06 -17.57 -29.45
CA ASP A 198 17.02 -17.62 -30.50
C ASP A 198 16.35 -16.26 -30.73
N LYS A 199 15.28 -16.22 -31.55
CA LYS A 199 14.57 -14.96 -31.91
C LYS A 199 13.97 -14.20 -30.72
N TYR A 200 13.83 -14.83 -29.56
CA TYR A 200 13.27 -14.20 -28.34
C TYR A 200 14.34 -13.66 -27.39
N GLY A 201 15.63 -13.85 -27.74
CA GLY A 201 16.76 -13.22 -27.06
C GLY A 201 17.22 -11.97 -27.81
N GLY A 202 18.48 -11.61 -27.59
CA GLY A 202 19.11 -10.53 -28.34
C GLY A 202 19.96 -9.59 -27.48
N LYS A 203 20.76 -8.78 -28.18
CA LYS A 203 21.64 -7.78 -27.55
C LYS A 203 20.98 -6.42 -27.41
N THR A 204 20.02 -6.11 -28.27
CA THR A 204 19.30 -4.84 -28.29
C THR A 204 17.90 -5.00 -27.68
N MET A 205 17.36 -3.93 -27.17
CA MET A 205 15.99 -3.92 -26.64
C MET A 205 14.94 -4.15 -27.72
N ALA A 206 15.23 -3.74 -28.95
CA ALA A 206 14.36 -4.01 -30.11
C ALA A 206 14.24 -5.52 -30.41
N GLU A 207 15.33 -6.29 -30.27
CA GLU A 207 15.34 -7.75 -30.40
C GLU A 207 14.59 -8.40 -29.23
N ARG A 208 14.83 -7.98 -27.99
CA ARG A 208 14.16 -8.46 -26.78
C ARG A 208 12.65 -8.20 -26.77
N ALA A 209 12.18 -7.19 -27.48
CA ALA A 209 10.76 -6.88 -27.65
C ALA A 209 10.00 -7.89 -28.53
N THR A 210 10.68 -8.84 -29.18
CA THR A 210 10.07 -9.78 -30.13
C THR A 210 8.92 -10.58 -29.50
N LEU A 211 9.12 -11.11 -28.29
CA LEU A 211 8.06 -11.87 -27.61
C LEU A 211 6.81 -11.01 -27.37
N ALA A 212 6.99 -9.80 -26.83
CA ALA A 212 5.89 -8.88 -26.57
C ALA A 212 5.17 -8.47 -27.88
N LYS A 213 5.91 -8.22 -28.97
CA LYS A 213 5.33 -7.92 -30.29
C LYS A 213 4.46 -9.06 -30.81
N GLU A 214 4.95 -10.30 -30.72
CA GLU A 214 4.17 -11.48 -31.17
C GLU A 214 2.91 -11.67 -30.33
N VAL A 215 2.98 -11.50 -28.99
CA VAL A 215 1.81 -11.56 -28.11
C VAL A 215 0.80 -10.47 -28.50
N PHE A 216 1.23 -9.23 -28.57
CA PHE A 216 0.33 -8.10 -28.84
C PHE A 216 -0.27 -8.15 -30.26
N SER A 217 0.52 -8.56 -31.24
CA SER A 217 0.03 -8.79 -32.62
C SER A 217 -1.06 -9.86 -32.65
N LYS A 218 -0.84 -10.97 -31.93
CA LYS A 218 -1.80 -12.08 -31.88
C LYS A 218 -3.08 -11.67 -31.18
N VAL A 219 -2.99 -10.90 -30.10
CA VAL A 219 -4.16 -10.32 -29.41
C VAL A 219 -4.94 -9.39 -30.37
N LYS A 220 -4.26 -8.48 -31.07
CA LYS A 220 -4.92 -7.60 -32.04
C LYS A 220 -5.55 -8.37 -33.21
N GLU A 221 -4.92 -9.47 -33.67
CA GLU A 221 -5.47 -10.35 -34.69
C GLU A 221 -6.83 -10.93 -34.28
N VAL A 222 -6.94 -11.46 -33.06
CA VAL A 222 -8.18 -12.14 -32.60
C VAL A 222 -9.22 -11.20 -32.01
N CYS A 223 -8.79 -10.08 -31.40
CA CYS A 223 -9.66 -9.11 -30.76
C CYS A 223 -10.01 -7.90 -31.65
N GLY A 224 -9.25 -7.66 -32.71
CA GLY A 224 -9.42 -6.48 -33.56
C GLY A 224 -8.75 -5.21 -33.03
N PRO A 225 -8.66 -4.16 -33.88
CA PRO A 225 -7.85 -2.97 -33.59
C PRO A 225 -8.39 -2.11 -32.45
N ASP A 226 -9.70 -2.14 -32.19
CA ASP A 226 -10.36 -1.31 -31.17
C ASP A 226 -10.29 -1.93 -29.77
N PHE A 227 -9.81 -3.17 -29.63
CA PHE A 227 -9.51 -3.77 -28.34
C PHE A 227 -8.14 -3.28 -27.88
N LEU A 228 -8.10 -2.41 -26.85
CA LEU A 228 -6.86 -1.75 -26.43
C LEU A 228 -5.93 -2.71 -25.66
N ILE A 229 -4.65 -2.48 -25.80
CA ILE A 229 -3.58 -3.19 -25.08
C ILE A 229 -2.83 -2.18 -24.21
N GLU A 230 -2.82 -2.42 -22.91
CA GLU A 230 -1.98 -1.72 -21.91
C GLU A 230 -0.85 -2.62 -21.47
N ALA A 231 0.39 -2.12 -21.46
CA ALA A 231 1.54 -2.79 -20.86
C ALA A 231 2.04 -1.99 -19.66
N GLN A 232 2.09 -2.63 -18.48
CA GLN A 232 2.67 -2.07 -17.26
C GLN A 232 4.13 -2.46 -17.20
N ILE A 233 5.05 -1.51 -17.35
CA ILE A 233 6.49 -1.78 -17.47
C ILE A 233 7.25 -0.97 -16.42
N SER A 234 8.24 -1.60 -15.76
CA SER A 234 9.20 -0.88 -14.92
C SER A 234 10.16 -0.07 -15.78
N ALA A 235 10.42 1.18 -15.39
CA ALA A 235 11.27 2.09 -16.15
C ALA A 235 12.76 1.71 -16.11
N GLU A 236 13.17 1.00 -15.06
CA GLU A 236 14.54 0.54 -14.86
C GLU A 236 14.54 -0.80 -14.13
N GLU A 237 15.57 -1.58 -14.34
CA GLU A 237 15.92 -2.75 -13.53
C GLU A 237 17.09 -2.38 -12.61
N GLU A 238 17.12 -2.94 -11.40
CA GLU A 238 18.23 -2.70 -10.47
C GLU A 238 19.57 -3.11 -11.11
N ALA A 239 20.56 -2.24 -11.00
CA ALA A 239 21.86 -2.46 -11.64
C ALA A 239 22.49 -3.82 -11.22
N PRO A 240 23.09 -4.55 -12.17
CA PRO A 240 23.46 -4.19 -13.55
C PRO A 240 22.39 -4.48 -14.63
N GLY A 241 21.10 -4.46 -14.27
CA GLY A 241 19.98 -4.70 -15.19
C GLY A 241 19.82 -3.64 -16.28
N TYR A 242 18.68 -3.63 -16.96
CA TYR A 242 18.40 -2.65 -18.00
C TYR A 242 18.22 -1.23 -17.42
N THR A 243 18.72 -0.25 -18.17
CA THR A 243 18.65 1.17 -17.81
C THR A 243 17.34 1.81 -18.29
N PHE A 244 17.11 3.05 -17.89
CA PHE A 244 16.00 3.83 -18.41
C PHE A 244 16.09 4.10 -19.93
N GLU A 245 17.28 4.26 -20.48
CA GLU A 245 17.46 4.37 -21.94
C GLU A 245 17.07 3.07 -22.65
N ASP A 246 17.43 1.93 -22.09
CA ASP A 246 17.01 0.61 -22.59
C ASP A 246 15.48 0.46 -22.57
N PHE A 247 14.82 0.94 -21.51
CA PHE A 247 13.36 0.97 -21.44
C PHE A 247 12.76 1.83 -22.56
N LEU A 248 13.32 3.01 -22.82
CA LEU A 248 12.84 3.87 -23.90
C LEU A 248 13.00 3.19 -25.28
N ASP A 249 14.14 2.53 -25.53
CA ASP A 249 14.38 1.78 -26.75
C ASP A 249 13.41 0.59 -26.90
N PHE A 250 13.12 -0.11 -25.79
CA PHE A 250 12.12 -1.18 -25.79
C PHE A 250 10.72 -0.65 -26.11
N CYS A 251 10.30 0.43 -25.46
CA CYS A 251 9.00 1.06 -25.73
C CYS A 251 8.90 1.58 -27.16
N GLN A 252 9.95 2.18 -27.69
CA GLN A 252 9.99 2.61 -29.09
C GLN A 252 9.84 1.43 -30.06
N ALA A 253 10.42 0.28 -29.74
CA ALA A 253 10.27 -0.93 -30.52
C ALA A 253 8.83 -1.51 -30.47
N LEU A 254 8.02 -1.14 -29.48
CA LEU A 254 6.63 -1.56 -29.35
C LEU A 254 5.64 -0.62 -30.06
N GLU A 255 6.08 0.45 -30.72
CA GLU A 255 5.18 1.33 -31.48
C GLU A 255 4.39 0.55 -32.53
N GLY A 256 3.07 0.75 -32.55
CA GLY A 256 2.14 0.04 -33.41
C GLY A 256 1.67 -1.33 -32.89
N TYR A 257 2.20 -1.81 -31.78
CA TYR A 257 1.81 -3.10 -31.15
C TYR A 257 1.01 -2.92 -29.86
N VAL A 258 1.28 -1.87 -29.10
CA VAL A 258 0.65 -1.57 -27.81
C VAL A 258 0.05 -0.16 -27.84
N ASP A 259 -1.03 0.05 -27.12
CA ASP A 259 -1.77 1.32 -27.14
C ASP A 259 -1.39 2.24 -25.96
N ILE A 260 -1.11 1.66 -24.79
CA ILE A 260 -0.79 2.40 -23.57
C ILE A 260 0.40 1.74 -22.86
N ILE A 261 1.40 2.55 -22.51
CA ILE A 261 2.45 2.14 -21.56
C ILE A 261 2.16 2.76 -20.19
N GLN A 262 1.88 1.92 -19.20
CA GLN A 262 1.84 2.33 -17.82
C GLN A 262 3.24 2.25 -17.22
N ILE A 263 3.84 3.40 -16.95
CA ILE A 263 5.22 3.51 -16.47
C ILE A 263 5.24 3.34 -14.95
N ARG A 264 5.96 2.33 -14.49
CA ARG A 264 6.29 2.11 -13.08
C ARG A 264 7.71 2.60 -12.78
N GLY A 265 8.05 2.73 -11.50
CA GLY A 265 9.41 3.08 -11.08
C GLY A 265 10.43 1.96 -11.30
N LEU A 266 11.55 2.07 -10.62
CA LEU A 266 12.63 1.08 -10.63
C LEU A 266 12.13 -0.32 -10.24
N ASP A 267 12.50 -1.32 -11.03
CA ASP A 267 12.22 -2.73 -10.73
C ASP A 267 12.99 -3.21 -9.50
N GLY A 268 12.36 -4.00 -8.65
CA GLY A 268 12.97 -4.51 -7.41
C GLY A 268 13.12 -3.49 -6.28
N SER A 269 13.07 -2.19 -6.52
CA SER A 269 12.95 -1.18 -5.47
C SER A 269 11.48 -0.98 -5.11
N ALA A 270 11.21 -0.33 -4.00
CA ALA A 270 9.87 -0.07 -3.51
C ALA A 270 8.95 0.51 -4.58
N THR A 271 8.29 -0.37 -5.24
CA THR A 271 7.41 -0.15 -6.38
C THR A 271 6.09 0.49 -5.97
N HIS A 272 5.77 0.40 -4.67
CA HIS A 272 4.65 1.08 -4.08
C HIS A 272 5.11 2.40 -3.47
N VAL A 273 4.60 3.48 -4.02
CA VAL A 273 4.84 4.82 -3.49
C VAL A 273 4.31 4.91 -2.07
N ASN A 274 5.18 5.23 -1.13
CA ASN A 274 4.84 5.59 0.24
C ASN A 274 5.59 6.88 0.63
N GLY A 275 5.43 7.34 1.86
CA GLY A 275 6.05 8.60 2.28
C GLY A 275 7.58 8.62 2.26
N LEU A 276 8.24 7.44 2.31
CA LEU A 276 9.71 7.35 2.29
C LEU A 276 10.30 7.60 0.90
N ASN A 277 9.59 7.22 -0.17
CA ASN A 277 10.04 7.37 -1.56
C ASN A 277 9.21 8.38 -2.36
N TYR A 278 8.24 9.06 -1.74
CA TYR A 278 7.38 10.02 -2.42
C TYR A 278 7.73 11.45 -2.02
N ARG A 279 8.28 12.21 -2.95
CA ARG A 279 8.44 13.65 -2.77
C ARG A 279 7.10 14.35 -3.00
N LYS A 280 6.60 15.05 -2.00
CA LYS A 280 5.33 15.78 -2.07
C LYS A 280 5.27 16.68 -3.31
N GLY A 281 4.20 16.53 -4.08
CA GLY A 281 3.96 17.31 -5.30
C GLY A 281 4.83 16.92 -6.50
N HIS A 282 5.69 15.89 -6.38
CA HIS A 282 6.54 15.42 -7.46
C HIS A 282 6.76 13.89 -7.39
N PRO A 283 5.79 13.08 -7.84
CA PRO A 283 5.98 11.64 -7.98
C PRO A 283 7.14 11.36 -8.95
N HIS A 284 8.09 10.51 -8.56
CA HIS A 284 9.27 10.24 -9.40
C HIS A 284 8.92 9.67 -10.78
N SER A 285 7.81 8.94 -10.91
CA SER A 285 7.37 8.39 -12.20
C SER A 285 6.99 9.46 -13.23
N ILE A 286 6.79 10.73 -12.81
CA ILE A 286 6.53 11.82 -13.76
C ILE A 286 7.78 12.20 -14.57
N ASP A 287 8.97 12.05 -14.02
CA ASP A 287 10.21 12.34 -14.74
C ASP A 287 10.45 11.30 -15.84
N TYR A 288 10.16 10.02 -15.57
CA TYR A 288 10.17 8.97 -16.58
C TYR A 288 9.14 9.24 -17.69
N ALA A 289 7.93 9.66 -17.34
CA ALA A 289 6.90 9.98 -18.32
C ALA A 289 7.30 11.19 -19.18
N ALA A 290 7.85 12.24 -18.58
CA ALA A 290 8.32 13.42 -19.28
C ALA A 290 9.45 13.08 -20.29
N ALA A 291 10.41 12.25 -19.88
CA ALA A 291 11.48 11.80 -20.78
C ALA A 291 10.97 10.87 -21.88
N PHE A 292 9.99 9.98 -21.57
CA PHE A 292 9.30 9.17 -22.58
C PHE A 292 8.63 10.05 -23.66
N LYS A 293 7.92 11.10 -23.26
CA LYS A 293 7.31 12.07 -24.16
C LYS A 293 8.36 12.84 -24.98
N ALA A 294 9.46 13.27 -24.32
CA ALA A 294 10.56 13.98 -24.98
C ALA A 294 11.29 13.13 -26.02
N ARG A 295 11.35 11.79 -25.83
CA ARG A 295 11.89 10.85 -26.83
C ARG A 295 11.03 10.80 -28.10
N GLY A 296 9.78 11.26 -28.04
CA GLY A 296 8.86 11.32 -29.18
C GLY A 296 8.14 10.00 -29.46
N ILE A 297 8.13 9.06 -28.52
CA ILE A 297 7.41 7.78 -28.60
C ILE A 297 5.91 8.05 -28.75
N LYS A 298 5.25 7.37 -29.70
CA LYS A 298 3.86 7.64 -30.09
C LYS A 298 2.80 6.87 -29.30
N ILE A 299 3.23 5.98 -28.42
CA ILE A 299 2.34 5.22 -27.53
C ILE A 299 1.83 6.15 -26.42
N ALA A 300 0.57 6.01 -26.01
CA ALA A 300 0.04 6.78 -24.89
C ALA A 300 0.78 6.43 -23.59
N CYS A 301 1.11 7.44 -22.80
CA CYS A 301 1.91 7.32 -21.59
C CYS A 301 1.06 7.56 -20.34
N ALA A 302 1.13 6.65 -19.37
CA ALA A 302 0.41 6.71 -18.09
C ALA A 302 1.35 6.37 -16.91
N PRO A 303 2.00 7.34 -16.27
CA PRO A 303 2.77 7.07 -15.06
C PRO A 303 1.86 6.66 -13.89
N VAL A 304 2.35 5.75 -13.04
CA VAL A 304 1.64 5.25 -11.86
C VAL A 304 2.40 5.56 -10.57
N GLY A 305 1.65 5.79 -9.50
CA GLY A 305 2.18 5.94 -8.14
C GLY A 305 2.13 7.37 -7.60
N GLY A 306 1.33 7.60 -6.56
CA GLY A 306 1.24 8.88 -5.85
C GLY A 306 0.39 9.94 -6.52
N TYR A 307 -0.38 9.62 -7.55
CA TYR A 307 -1.31 10.55 -8.19
C TYR A 307 -2.65 10.58 -7.46
N GLY A 308 -3.27 11.78 -7.39
CA GLY A 308 -4.52 12.00 -6.69
C GLY A 308 -4.81 13.47 -6.39
N ASP A 309 -3.77 14.31 -6.41
CA ASP A 309 -3.90 15.77 -6.35
C ASP A 309 -4.26 16.30 -7.75
N PRO A 310 -5.50 16.81 -7.96
CA PRO A 310 -5.94 17.24 -9.28
C PRO A 310 -5.20 18.49 -9.80
N GLU A 311 -4.73 19.36 -8.91
CA GLU A 311 -3.96 20.55 -9.29
C GLU A 311 -2.59 20.16 -9.84
N MET A 312 -1.94 19.21 -9.19
CA MET A 312 -0.66 18.64 -9.64
C MET A 312 -0.82 17.92 -10.99
N MET A 313 -1.86 17.10 -11.12
CA MET A 313 -2.12 16.33 -12.33
C MET A 313 -2.47 17.24 -13.51
N GLU A 314 -3.31 18.24 -13.31
CA GLU A 314 -3.65 19.25 -14.32
C GLU A 314 -2.40 19.97 -14.83
N ARG A 315 -1.54 20.41 -13.92
CA ARG A 315 -0.26 21.04 -14.28
C ARG A 315 0.61 20.16 -15.15
N PHE A 316 0.78 18.89 -14.81
CA PHE A 316 1.62 17.98 -15.58
C PHE A 316 1.07 17.69 -16.98
N LEU A 317 -0.26 17.63 -17.13
CA LEU A 317 -0.90 17.53 -18.44
C LEU A 317 -0.71 18.80 -19.27
N ALA A 318 -0.90 19.98 -18.65
CA ALA A 318 -0.69 21.26 -19.31
C ALA A 318 0.77 21.46 -19.75
N GLU A 319 1.73 20.93 -18.99
CA GLU A 319 3.15 20.90 -19.32
C GLU A 319 3.52 19.83 -20.38
N GLY A 320 2.59 18.98 -20.79
CA GLY A 320 2.81 17.90 -21.74
C GLY A 320 3.71 16.76 -21.26
N LYS A 321 3.85 16.61 -19.94
CA LYS A 321 4.71 15.58 -19.34
C LYS A 321 4.16 14.16 -19.46
N THR A 322 2.86 14.02 -19.61
CA THR A 322 2.18 12.74 -19.77
C THR A 322 0.88 12.89 -20.55
N ASP A 323 0.28 11.80 -20.98
CA ASP A 323 -1.03 11.77 -21.63
C ASP A 323 -2.15 11.43 -20.67
N LEU A 324 -1.87 10.52 -19.70
CA LEU A 324 -2.81 9.91 -18.77
C LEU A 324 -2.15 9.76 -17.40
N PHE A 325 -2.94 9.41 -16.39
CA PHE A 325 -2.44 8.99 -15.09
C PHE A 325 -3.07 7.66 -14.68
N ALA A 326 -2.26 6.72 -14.22
CA ALA A 326 -2.73 5.48 -13.62
C ALA A 326 -2.84 5.66 -12.09
N MET A 327 -4.05 5.47 -11.58
CA MET A 327 -4.42 5.73 -10.18
C MET A 327 -5.13 4.50 -9.59
N ALA A 328 -4.95 4.27 -8.31
CA ALA A 328 -5.71 3.26 -7.57
C ALA A 328 -6.13 3.81 -6.20
N ARG A 329 -5.16 4.01 -5.30
CA ARG A 329 -5.41 4.32 -3.89
C ARG A 329 -6.23 5.59 -3.66
N GLN A 330 -6.12 6.61 -4.52
CA GLN A 330 -6.91 7.83 -4.37
C GLN A 330 -8.39 7.62 -4.64
N PHE A 331 -8.76 6.78 -5.61
CA PHE A 331 -10.16 6.39 -5.82
C PHE A 331 -10.76 5.64 -4.62
N LEU A 332 -9.91 4.96 -3.85
CA LEU A 332 -10.32 4.26 -2.63
C LEU A 332 -10.39 5.20 -1.40
N ALA A 333 -9.52 6.19 -1.37
CA ALA A 333 -9.44 7.14 -0.24
C ALA A 333 -10.63 8.11 -0.23
N ASP A 334 -11.09 8.58 -1.39
CA ASP A 334 -12.20 9.51 -1.53
C ASP A 334 -13.24 8.99 -2.52
N ASP A 335 -14.36 8.50 -2.05
CA ASP A 335 -15.45 7.95 -2.88
C ASP A 335 -16.33 9.02 -3.54
N HIS A 336 -16.02 10.31 -3.34
CA HIS A 336 -16.57 11.48 -4.02
C HIS A 336 -15.50 12.24 -4.85
N TYR A 337 -14.37 11.59 -5.13
CA TYR A 337 -13.24 12.23 -5.80
C TYR A 337 -13.66 12.90 -7.12
N TYR A 338 -14.36 12.18 -7.98
CA TYR A 338 -14.78 12.69 -9.29
C TYR A 338 -15.77 13.84 -9.20
N GLU A 339 -16.72 13.75 -8.28
CA GLU A 339 -17.70 14.83 -8.02
C GLU A 339 -16.98 16.12 -7.62
N LYS A 340 -15.98 16.02 -6.76
CA LYS A 340 -15.16 17.15 -6.30
C LYS A 340 -14.32 17.76 -7.43
N VAL A 341 -13.65 16.90 -8.22
CA VAL A 341 -12.85 17.34 -9.38
C VAL A 341 -13.73 17.98 -10.45
N THR A 342 -14.88 17.40 -10.77
CA THR A 342 -15.82 18.00 -11.74
C THR A 342 -16.47 19.29 -11.23
N ALA A 343 -16.63 19.44 -9.93
CA ALA A 343 -17.05 20.70 -9.32
C ALA A 343 -15.92 21.76 -9.28
N GLY A 344 -14.70 21.41 -9.68
CA GLY A 344 -13.53 22.31 -9.64
C GLY A 344 -13.06 22.66 -8.24
N LEU A 345 -13.30 21.78 -7.26
CA LEU A 345 -12.85 21.99 -5.88
C LEU A 345 -11.33 21.83 -5.77
N PRO A 346 -10.67 22.61 -4.90
CA PRO A 346 -9.22 22.54 -4.71
C PRO A 346 -8.79 21.20 -4.08
N ALA A 347 -7.54 20.82 -4.26
CA ALA A 347 -6.96 19.58 -3.70
C ALA A 347 -7.20 19.44 -2.19
N ALA A 348 -7.26 20.56 -1.47
CA ALA A 348 -7.55 20.58 -0.03
C ALA A 348 -8.93 19.99 0.33
N GLU A 349 -9.89 19.96 -0.59
CA GLU A 349 -11.23 19.37 -0.39
C GLU A 349 -11.27 17.86 -0.66
N ILE A 350 -10.22 17.30 -1.23
CA ILE A 350 -10.07 15.87 -1.51
C ILE A 350 -9.59 15.15 -0.23
N VAL A 351 -10.18 14.00 0.08
CA VAL A 351 -9.63 13.12 1.14
C VAL A 351 -8.28 12.62 0.69
N PRO A 352 -7.18 12.98 1.36
CA PRO A 352 -5.86 12.54 0.90
C PRO A 352 -5.60 11.07 1.24
N CYS A 353 -5.02 10.34 0.30
CA CYS A 353 -4.46 9.02 0.60
C CYS A 353 -3.20 9.20 1.46
N ILE A 354 -3.15 8.54 2.62
CA ILE A 354 -1.97 8.61 3.53
C ILE A 354 -0.84 7.63 3.17
N LEU A 355 -0.90 7.01 2.02
CA LEU A 355 0.13 6.11 1.48
C LEU A 355 0.54 4.95 2.42
N CYS A 356 -0.38 4.51 3.28
CA CYS A 356 -0.13 3.49 4.30
C CYS A 356 -0.18 2.05 3.77
N ASN A 357 -0.47 1.84 2.48
CA ASN A 357 -0.65 0.56 1.80
C ASN A 357 -1.66 -0.42 2.47
N GLY A 358 -2.40 0.01 3.48
CA GLY A 358 -3.37 -0.82 4.20
C GLY A 358 -4.58 -1.29 3.37
N CYS A 359 -4.74 -0.80 2.13
CA CYS A 359 -5.72 -1.28 1.17
C CYS A 359 -5.19 -2.44 0.30
N HIS A 360 -3.87 -2.69 0.30
CA HIS A 360 -3.28 -3.78 -0.45
C HIS A 360 -3.69 -5.12 0.17
N GLY A 361 -4.44 -5.93 -0.56
CA GLY A 361 -4.93 -7.24 -0.12
C GLY A 361 -6.04 -7.25 0.94
N HIS A 362 -6.42 -6.12 1.53
CA HIS A 362 -7.37 -6.09 2.66
C HIS A 362 -8.65 -5.28 2.42
N HIS A 363 -8.82 -4.62 1.27
CA HIS A 363 -10.02 -3.83 0.89
C HIS A 363 -10.53 -2.89 1.96
N THR A 364 -9.62 -2.32 2.74
CA THR A 364 -9.90 -1.37 3.81
C THR A 364 -9.04 -0.13 3.62
N CYS A 365 -9.54 1.02 4.05
CA CYS A 365 -8.79 2.26 3.94
C CYS A 365 -8.71 2.94 5.31
N SER A 366 -7.54 3.48 5.64
CA SER A 366 -7.32 4.19 6.90
C SER A 366 -8.06 5.53 6.97
N VAL A 367 -8.33 6.15 5.82
CA VAL A 367 -8.98 7.46 5.72
C VAL A 367 -10.42 7.39 5.22
N ASN A 368 -10.82 6.26 4.62
CA ASN A 368 -12.18 6.01 4.16
C ASN A 368 -12.75 4.75 4.84
N PRO A 369 -13.43 4.88 5.98
CA PRO A 369 -14.00 3.73 6.68
C PRO A 369 -15.18 3.08 5.96
N ARG A 370 -15.66 3.66 4.85
CA ARG A 370 -16.78 3.17 4.05
C ARG A 370 -16.38 2.21 2.94
N LEU A 371 -15.10 2.16 2.60
CA LEU A 371 -14.59 1.32 1.51
C LEU A 371 -15.07 -0.13 1.66
N GLY A 372 -15.65 -0.70 0.58
CA GLY A 372 -16.19 -2.06 0.57
C GLY A 372 -17.52 -2.24 1.32
N ARG A 373 -18.23 -1.16 1.65
CA ARG A 373 -19.53 -1.18 2.33
C ARG A 373 -20.61 -0.48 1.51
N LYS A 374 -21.89 -0.89 1.72
CA LYS A 374 -23.03 -0.29 1.01
C LYS A 374 -23.10 1.23 1.28
N ARG A 375 -23.22 2.01 0.22
CA ARG A 375 -23.05 3.48 0.20
C ARG A 375 -24.11 4.30 0.94
N ASN A 376 -25.31 3.79 1.15
CA ASN A 376 -26.41 4.58 1.75
C ASN A 376 -26.26 4.85 3.25
N LEU A 377 -25.02 4.91 3.74
CA LEU A 377 -24.72 4.92 5.16
C LEU A 377 -24.66 6.32 5.78
N PHE A 378 -24.79 7.42 4.99
CA PHE A 378 -24.94 8.78 5.52
C PHE A 378 -26.37 9.34 5.41
N ALA A 379 -27.37 8.46 5.29
CA ALA A 379 -28.74 8.94 5.39
C ALA A 379 -28.90 9.73 6.69
N GLU A 380 -29.45 10.93 6.58
CA GLU A 380 -29.81 11.73 7.75
C GLU A 380 -30.71 10.91 8.68
N THR A 381 -30.46 11.01 9.96
CA THR A 381 -31.28 10.32 10.95
C THR A 381 -32.64 11.00 11.06
N THR A 382 -33.70 10.21 11.18
CA THR A 382 -35.05 10.70 11.49
C THR A 382 -35.21 11.05 12.98
N THR A 383 -34.24 10.64 13.83
CA THR A 383 -34.25 10.85 15.28
C THR A 383 -32.94 11.50 15.73
N PRO A 384 -32.75 12.81 15.49
CA PRO A 384 -31.55 13.53 15.93
C PRO A 384 -31.32 13.40 17.44
N LYS A 385 -30.09 13.14 17.82
CA LYS A 385 -29.66 13.04 19.22
C LYS A 385 -28.69 14.15 19.58
N LYS A 386 -28.63 14.50 20.86
CA LYS A 386 -27.57 15.33 21.42
C LYS A 386 -26.41 14.43 21.81
N VAL A 387 -25.27 14.55 21.12
CA VAL A 387 -24.15 13.62 21.21
C VAL A 387 -22.92 14.32 21.76
N ALA A 388 -22.31 13.78 22.80
CA ALA A 388 -20.98 14.17 23.24
C ALA A 388 -19.94 13.21 22.64
N VAL A 389 -18.86 13.76 22.08
CA VAL A 389 -17.68 13.02 21.67
C VAL A 389 -16.53 13.41 22.61
N ILE A 390 -15.88 12.44 23.25
CA ILE A 390 -14.78 12.67 24.18
C ILE A 390 -13.47 12.27 23.54
N GLY A 391 -12.57 13.24 23.35
CA GLY A 391 -11.27 13.07 22.73
C GLY A 391 -11.24 13.45 21.25
N GLY A 392 -10.34 14.34 20.89
CA GLY A 392 -10.16 14.92 19.55
C GLY A 392 -9.11 14.22 18.69
N GLY A 393 -8.79 12.95 18.98
CA GLY A 393 -7.96 12.11 18.12
C GLY A 393 -8.71 11.62 16.86
N PRO A 394 -8.06 10.81 15.99
CA PRO A 394 -8.66 10.39 14.71
C PRO A 394 -10.00 9.67 14.86
N GLY A 395 -10.16 8.83 15.89
CA GLY A 395 -11.42 8.15 16.15
C GLY A 395 -12.54 9.11 16.55
N GLY A 396 -12.25 10.05 17.47
CA GLY A 396 -13.24 11.04 17.92
C GLY A 396 -13.60 12.04 16.85
N MET A 397 -12.62 12.54 16.09
CA MET A 397 -12.90 13.44 14.95
C MET A 397 -13.78 12.73 13.89
N MET A 398 -13.48 11.49 13.54
CA MET A 398 -14.31 10.71 12.60
C MET A 398 -15.71 10.44 13.15
N ALA A 399 -15.84 10.17 14.45
CA ALA A 399 -17.13 10.00 15.11
C ALA A 399 -17.96 11.30 15.07
N ALA A 400 -17.34 12.44 15.38
CA ALA A 400 -18.00 13.75 15.34
C ALA A 400 -18.45 14.14 13.93
N LEU A 401 -17.57 13.96 12.93
CA LEU A 401 -17.88 14.18 11.51
C LEU A 401 -19.07 13.33 11.05
N THR A 402 -19.04 12.04 11.39
CA THR A 402 -20.08 11.10 10.97
C THR A 402 -21.41 11.42 11.63
N ALA A 403 -21.43 11.66 12.94
CA ALA A 403 -22.63 11.99 13.67
C ALA A 403 -23.25 13.32 13.19
N ALA A 404 -22.42 14.34 12.97
CA ALA A 404 -22.91 15.64 12.48
C ALA A 404 -23.46 15.56 11.05
N ARG A 405 -22.81 14.82 10.15
CA ARG A 405 -23.31 14.58 8.79
C ARG A 405 -24.63 13.80 8.76
N ARG A 406 -24.92 13.04 9.81
CA ARG A 406 -26.21 12.36 9.98
C ARG A 406 -27.29 13.23 10.63
N GLY A 407 -26.98 14.49 10.95
CA GLY A 407 -27.95 15.44 11.53
C GLY A 407 -28.03 15.42 13.05
N HIS A 408 -27.13 14.74 13.75
CA HIS A 408 -27.06 14.82 15.23
C HIS A 408 -26.47 16.16 15.69
N GLN A 409 -26.86 16.62 16.90
CA GLN A 409 -26.25 17.78 17.55
C GLN A 409 -24.98 17.32 18.29
N VAL A 410 -23.80 17.72 17.82
CA VAL A 410 -22.53 17.17 18.30
C VAL A 410 -21.73 18.21 19.06
N THR A 411 -21.26 17.83 20.25
CA THR A 411 -20.22 18.55 21.01
C THR A 411 -19.01 17.66 21.16
N LEU A 412 -17.83 18.12 20.70
CA LEU A 412 -16.56 17.41 20.85
C LEU A 412 -15.72 18.08 21.94
N TYR A 413 -15.35 17.28 22.95
CA TYR A 413 -14.50 17.70 24.07
C TYR A 413 -13.08 17.18 23.85
N GLU A 414 -12.09 18.08 23.94
CA GLU A 414 -10.67 17.74 23.90
C GLU A 414 -9.93 18.47 25.01
N LYS A 415 -9.17 17.72 25.82
CA LYS A 415 -8.38 18.26 26.94
C LYS A 415 -7.21 19.13 26.50
N ALA A 416 -6.65 18.86 25.32
CA ALA A 416 -5.60 19.67 24.72
C ALA A 416 -6.17 20.94 24.08
N PRO A 417 -5.35 21.97 23.87
CA PRO A 417 -5.79 23.21 23.19
C PRO A 417 -6.01 23.01 21.68
N MET A 418 -5.71 21.83 21.14
CA MET A 418 -5.84 21.49 19.72
C MET A 418 -6.33 20.06 19.52
N LEU A 419 -6.99 19.85 18.37
CA LEU A 419 -7.39 18.51 17.91
C LEU A 419 -6.22 17.80 17.21
N GLY A 420 -6.35 16.47 17.02
CA GLY A 420 -5.43 15.63 16.28
C GLY A 420 -4.95 14.43 17.08
N GLY A 421 -4.85 14.56 18.41
CA GLY A 421 -4.35 13.48 19.24
C GLY A 421 -2.98 12.97 18.75
N GLN A 422 -2.84 11.66 18.59
CA GLN A 422 -1.57 11.06 18.14
C GLN A 422 -1.20 11.39 16.68
N LEU A 423 -2.13 11.86 15.84
CA LEU A 423 -1.79 12.26 14.47
C LEU A 423 -0.82 13.45 14.44
N VAL A 424 -0.84 14.31 15.47
CA VAL A 424 0.08 15.47 15.55
C VAL A 424 1.52 14.97 15.58
N ALA A 425 1.90 14.12 16.53
CA ALA A 425 3.25 13.57 16.62
C ALA A 425 3.58 12.67 15.42
N ALA A 426 2.62 11.85 14.97
CA ALA A 426 2.81 10.95 13.83
C ALA A 426 3.06 11.66 12.51
N SER A 427 2.66 12.93 12.36
CA SER A 427 2.87 13.72 11.14
C SER A 427 4.18 14.48 11.10
N MET A 428 4.94 14.50 12.19
CA MET A 428 6.17 15.29 12.29
C MET A 428 7.35 14.77 11.45
N PRO A 429 7.58 13.44 11.33
CA PRO A 429 8.60 12.96 10.40
C PRO A 429 8.28 13.40 8.97
N ASP A 430 9.28 13.90 8.25
CA ASP A 430 9.16 14.46 6.90
C ASP A 430 8.52 13.49 5.90
N TYR A 431 8.81 12.21 6.02
CA TYR A 431 8.23 11.14 5.18
C TYR A 431 6.81 10.72 5.58
N LYS A 432 6.28 11.23 6.70
CA LYS A 432 4.88 11.04 7.14
C LYS A 432 3.99 12.26 6.88
N TRP A 433 4.44 13.17 6.04
CA TRP A 433 3.67 14.34 5.61
C TRP A 433 2.21 14.01 5.18
N PRO A 434 1.88 12.82 4.58
CA PRO A 434 0.49 12.54 4.22
C PRO A 434 -0.45 12.43 5.43
N ILE A 435 0.07 12.07 6.60
CA ILE A 435 -0.71 12.07 7.86
C ILE A 435 -1.08 13.51 8.25
N GLY A 436 -0.17 14.46 8.05
CA GLY A 436 -0.44 15.89 8.28
C GLY A 436 -1.51 16.44 7.34
N GLU A 437 -1.49 16.05 6.06
CA GLU A 437 -2.54 16.42 5.10
C GLU A 437 -3.90 15.85 5.53
N TYR A 438 -3.94 14.63 6.01
CA TYR A 438 -5.17 14.03 6.49
C TYR A 438 -5.69 14.71 7.77
N LEU A 439 -4.80 15.04 8.71
CA LEU A 439 -5.18 15.83 9.88
C LEU A 439 -5.77 17.18 9.47
N ALA A 440 -5.10 17.89 8.57
CA ALA A 440 -5.59 19.17 8.06
C ALA A 440 -6.95 19.03 7.35
N TYR A 441 -7.17 17.96 6.60
CA TYR A 441 -8.45 17.64 5.99
C TYR A 441 -9.54 17.43 7.06
N LEU A 442 -9.29 16.60 8.07
CA LEU A 442 -10.27 16.34 9.15
C LEU A 442 -10.67 17.63 9.88
N LEU A 443 -9.72 18.51 10.16
CA LEU A 443 -9.96 19.80 10.79
C LEU A 443 -10.85 20.67 9.92
N ARG A 444 -10.55 20.82 8.62
CA ARG A 444 -11.38 21.59 7.69
C ARG A 444 -12.81 21.08 7.64
N GLU A 445 -12.98 19.77 7.54
CA GLU A 445 -14.32 19.16 7.51
C GLU A 445 -15.11 19.38 8.80
N LEU A 446 -14.47 19.30 9.96
CA LEU A 446 -15.11 19.60 11.23
C LEU A 446 -15.58 21.06 11.33
N TYR A 447 -14.76 22.01 10.87
CA TYR A 447 -15.13 23.43 10.88
C TYR A 447 -16.26 23.80 9.90
N LYS A 448 -16.53 22.95 8.88
CA LYS A 448 -17.69 23.15 7.97
C LYS A 448 -19.02 22.68 8.57
N LEU A 449 -18.99 21.87 9.61
CA LEU A 449 -20.17 21.26 10.21
C LEU A 449 -20.53 21.98 11.52
N PRO A 450 -21.81 21.94 11.95
CA PRO A 450 -22.25 22.53 13.21
C PRO A 450 -21.81 21.71 14.44
N VAL A 451 -20.53 21.41 14.54
CA VAL A 451 -19.93 20.72 15.69
C VAL A 451 -19.43 21.75 16.70
N GLN A 452 -19.90 21.66 17.94
CA GLN A 452 -19.41 22.50 19.03
C GLN A 452 -18.07 21.92 19.53
N LEU A 453 -16.99 22.69 19.39
CA LEU A 453 -15.66 22.30 19.85
C LEU A 453 -15.37 22.87 21.23
N GLN A 454 -15.09 22.00 22.21
CA GLN A 454 -14.72 22.34 23.59
C GLN A 454 -13.26 21.97 23.82
N LEU A 455 -12.35 22.85 23.38
CA LEU A 455 -10.89 22.66 23.47
C LEU A 455 -10.36 23.12 24.83
N GLY A 456 -9.31 22.45 25.35
CA GLY A 456 -8.77 22.71 26.69
C GLY A 456 -9.68 22.25 27.82
N ILE A 457 -10.75 21.50 27.50
CA ILE A 457 -11.74 21.05 28.47
C ILE A 457 -11.65 19.54 28.69
N THR A 458 -11.34 19.17 29.92
CA THR A 458 -11.42 17.76 30.33
C THR A 458 -12.88 17.42 30.65
N ALA A 459 -13.49 16.58 29.80
CA ALA A 459 -14.83 16.08 30.07
C ALA A 459 -14.85 15.21 31.34
N THR A 460 -15.86 15.40 32.18
CA THR A 460 -16.13 14.54 33.34
C THR A 460 -17.53 13.96 33.26
N PRO A 461 -17.82 12.83 33.92
CA PRO A 461 -19.17 12.26 33.96
C PRO A 461 -20.23 13.25 34.50
N GLU A 462 -19.87 14.08 35.49
CA GLU A 462 -20.74 15.07 36.10
C GLU A 462 -21.11 16.17 35.07
N LEU A 463 -20.11 16.74 34.38
CA LEU A 463 -20.30 17.72 33.34
C LEU A 463 -21.27 17.20 32.27
N LEU A 464 -21.09 15.96 31.83
CA LEU A 464 -21.91 15.41 30.75
C LEU A 464 -23.34 15.10 31.21
N LYS A 465 -23.53 14.67 32.43
CA LYS A 465 -24.87 14.50 33.04
C LYS A 465 -25.63 15.82 33.13
N GLU A 466 -24.98 16.89 33.57
CA GLU A 466 -25.58 18.24 33.64
C GLU A 466 -26.00 18.74 32.27
N GLN A 467 -25.21 18.43 31.23
CA GLN A 467 -25.50 18.81 29.87
C GLN A 467 -26.62 18.00 29.21
N GLY A 468 -26.99 16.84 29.76
CA GLY A 468 -28.11 16.03 29.29
C GLY A 468 -27.94 15.48 27.88
N TYR A 469 -26.86 14.78 27.60
CA TYR A 469 -26.61 14.11 26.33
C TYR A 469 -27.42 12.82 26.20
N ASP A 470 -27.93 12.52 24.99
CA ASP A 470 -28.58 11.27 24.65
C ASP A 470 -27.56 10.15 24.44
N ALA A 471 -26.38 10.52 23.93
CA ALA A 471 -25.31 9.57 23.64
C ALA A 471 -23.91 10.16 23.92
N ILE A 472 -22.99 9.30 24.32
CA ILE A 472 -21.57 9.61 24.50
C ILE A 472 -20.74 8.65 23.66
N LEU A 473 -19.92 9.18 22.73
CA LEU A 473 -18.90 8.45 22.01
C LEU A 473 -17.53 8.73 22.65
N CYS A 474 -17.03 7.73 23.41
CA CYS A 474 -15.89 7.91 24.27
C CYS A 474 -14.60 7.44 23.59
N ALA A 475 -13.75 8.38 23.14
CA ALA A 475 -12.50 8.17 22.44
C ALA A 475 -11.28 8.75 23.18
N PRO A 476 -11.04 8.46 24.48
CA PRO A 476 -9.96 9.07 25.25
C PRO A 476 -8.57 8.55 24.82
N GLY A 477 -8.54 7.57 23.93
CA GLY A 477 -7.33 6.99 23.38
C GLY A 477 -6.55 6.10 24.34
N SER A 478 -5.24 6.12 24.20
CA SER A 478 -4.28 5.35 24.98
C SER A 478 -3.25 6.26 25.64
N GLU A 479 -2.47 5.74 26.56
CA GLU A 479 -1.35 6.43 27.18
C GLU A 479 -0.05 5.66 26.95
N PRO A 480 1.08 6.37 26.82
CA PRO A 480 2.37 5.72 26.67
C PRO A 480 2.76 5.00 27.97
N VAL A 481 3.51 3.90 27.81
CA VAL A 481 3.97 3.09 28.91
C VAL A 481 5.48 3.18 29.03
N TYR A 482 5.95 3.49 30.25
CA TYR A 482 7.37 3.37 30.56
C TYR A 482 7.72 1.88 30.77
N PRO A 483 8.91 1.43 30.34
CA PRO A 483 9.35 0.07 30.66
C PRO A 483 9.50 -0.07 32.19
N PRO A 484 9.18 -1.24 32.77
CA PRO A 484 9.28 -1.49 34.20
C PRO A 484 10.74 -1.73 34.61
N VAL A 485 11.60 -0.74 34.40
CA VAL A 485 13.03 -0.80 34.73
C VAL A 485 13.43 0.37 35.63
N PRO A 486 14.41 0.21 36.52
CA PRO A 486 14.90 1.28 37.37
C PRO A 486 15.39 2.47 36.56
N GLY A 487 14.98 3.68 36.92
CA GLY A 487 15.38 4.91 36.28
C GLY A 487 14.62 5.25 34.99
N ALA A 488 13.50 4.55 34.69
CA ALA A 488 12.68 4.84 33.52
C ALA A 488 12.17 6.31 33.48
N GLU A 489 12.02 6.93 34.65
CA GLU A 489 11.65 8.33 34.83
C GLU A 489 12.70 9.32 34.29
N ASN A 490 13.95 8.90 34.05
CA ASN A 490 14.99 9.71 33.44
C ASN A 490 14.84 9.81 31.91
N ALA A 491 13.97 9.00 31.32
CA ALA A 491 13.77 8.97 29.87
C ALA A 491 12.61 9.88 29.44
N ARG A 492 12.69 10.40 28.22
CA ARG A 492 11.59 11.09 27.55
C ARG A 492 10.72 10.09 26.76
N LEU A 493 9.45 10.34 26.70
CA LEU A 493 8.54 9.56 25.86
C LEU A 493 8.74 9.94 24.38
N ALA A 494 8.71 8.96 23.50
CA ALA A 494 8.96 9.14 22.08
C ALA A 494 8.06 10.21 21.43
N GLU A 495 6.79 10.24 21.76
CA GLU A 495 5.84 11.22 21.22
C GLU A 495 6.07 12.66 21.72
N SER A 496 6.77 12.85 22.84
CA SER A 496 7.09 14.18 23.36
C SER A 496 8.36 14.78 22.73
N VAL A 497 9.05 14.01 21.92
CA VAL A 497 10.33 14.43 21.30
C VAL A 497 10.10 15.12 19.96
N PHE A 498 9.08 14.75 19.23
CA PHE A 498 8.79 15.35 17.92
C PHE A 498 8.52 16.85 18.05
N GLY A 499 9.32 17.66 17.33
CA GLY A 499 9.29 19.12 17.40
C GLY A 499 10.04 19.69 18.62
N HIS A 500 10.66 18.84 19.45
CA HIS A 500 11.43 19.20 20.65
C HIS A 500 12.82 18.55 20.64
N GLU A 501 13.29 18.11 19.49
CA GLU A 501 14.57 17.41 19.32
C GLU A 501 15.77 18.26 19.80
N ALA A 502 15.69 19.58 19.65
CA ALA A 502 16.75 20.51 20.13
C ALA A 502 16.97 20.50 21.64
N GLU A 503 16.03 19.94 22.42
CA GLU A 503 16.16 19.78 23.85
C GLU A 503 16.94 18.53 24.26
N LEU A 504 17.29 17.68 23.28
CA LEU A 504 18.08 16.47 23.50
C LEU A 504 19.56 16.75 23.33
N GLY A 505 20.40 15.94 23.98
CA GLY A 505 21.82 15.96 23.71
C GLY A 505 22.18 15.26 22.41
N HIS A 506 23.47 15.27 22.06
CA HIS A 506 23.93 14.75 20.76
C HIS A 506 23.77 13.24 20.62
N ARG A 507 24.09 12.49 21.70
CA ARG A 507 23.98 11.01 21.71
C ARG A 507 22.65 10.59 22.34
N VAL A 508 21.77 9.98 21.56
CA VAL A 508 20.44 9.59 22.00
C VAL A 508 20.28 8.07 21.93
N VAL A 509 19.88 7.45 23.04
CA VAL A 509 19.46 6.04 23.05
C VAL A 509 17.94 5.98 22.99
N VAL A 510 17.41 5.28 21.97
CA VAL A 510 15.98 5.06 21.81
C VAL A 510 15.64 3.62 22.20
N ILE A 511 14.83 3.44 23.25
CA ILE A 511 14.40 2.13 23.75
C ILE A 511 13.06 1.77 23.16
N GLY A 512 13.02 0.72 22.33
CA GLY A 512 11.85 0.20 21.62
C GLY A 512 11.98 0.33 20.12
N GLY A 513 11.80 -0.78 19.40
CA GLY A 513 11.95 -0.92 17.95
C GLY A 513 10.63 -1.11 17.18
N ALA A 514 9.47 -0.82 17.79
CA ALA A 514 8.17 -0.80 17.10
C ALA A 514 8.00 0.50 16.28
N ASP A 515 6.86 0.67 15.60
CA ASP A 515 6.61 1.79 14.66
C ASP A 515 7.07 3.16 15.19
N THR A 516 6.60 3.56 16.37
CA THR A 516 6.97 4.86 16.95
C THR A 516 8.47 4.95 17.27
N GLY A 517 9.09 3.85 17.73
CA GLY A 517 10.51 3.81 18.03
C GLY A 517 11.37 3.94 16.78
N ARG A 518 10.98 3.30 15.70
CA ARG A 518 11.62 3.45 14.39
C ARG A 518 11.47 4.89 13.84
N ASP A 519 10.26 5.43 13.92
CA ASP A 519 9.99 6.79 13.45
C ASP A 519 10.82 7.83 14.18
N VAL A 520 10.84 7.77 15.52
CA VAL A 520 11.62 8.74 16.31
C VAL A 520 13.13 8.55 16.11
N SER A 521 13.58 7.30 15.94
CA SER A 521 14.99 7.02 15.67
C SER A 521 15.45 7.63 14.36
N LEU A 522 14.68 7.43 13.28
CA LEU A 522 15.02 8.01 11.97
C LEU A 522 14.87 9.53 11.97
N TYR A 523 13.84 10.07 12.62
CA TYR A 523 13.62 11.50 12.77
C TYR A 523 14.81 12.20 13.46
N LEU A 524 15.23 11.66 14.61
CA LEU A 524 16.36 12.22 15.37
C LEU A 524 17.70 12.08 14.63
N ALA A 525 17.94 10.94 13.99
CA ALA A 525 19.16 10.71 13.22
C ALA A 525 19.27 11.72 12.06
N ARG A 526 18.18 11.98 11.33
CA ARG A 526 18.10 13.00 10.28
C ARG A 526 18.22 14.43 10.81
N ALA A 527 17.83 14.66 12.07
CA ALA A 527 18.05 15.95 12.76
C ALA A 527 19.51 16.14 13.23
N GLY A 528 20.39 15.14 13.04
CA GLY A 528 21.83 15.23 13.33
C GLY A 528 22.24 14.65 14.68
N HIS A 529 21.35 13.98 15.41
CA HIS A 529 21.69 13.26 16.63
C HIS A 529 22.32 11.90 16.29
N GLN A 530 23.30 11.48 17.09
CA GLN A 530 23.85 10.11 17.06
C GLN A 530 22.87 9.17 17.80
N VAL A 531 22.10 8.40 17.03
CA VAL A 531 21.01 7.57 17.58
C VAL A 531 21.42 6.12 17.67
N THR A 532 21.20 5.52 18.84
CA THR A 532 21.29 4.06 19.03
C THR A 532 19.92 3.54 19.45
N MET A 533 19.25 2.78 18.56
CA MET A 533 17.99 2.12 18.87
C MET A 533 18.23 0.78 19.56
N VAL A 534 17.52 0.53 20.65
CA VAL A 534 17.60 -0.72 21.45
C VAL A 534 16.29 -1.47 21.35
N THR A 535 16.33 -2.74 20.97
CA THR A 535 15.15 -3.58 20.85
C THR A 535 15.33 -4.97 21.45
N ARG A 536 14.28 -5.52 22.07
CA ARG A 536 14.32 -6.82 22.76
C ARG A 536 14.45 -8.03 21.83
N GLY A 537 14.09 -7.89 20.60
CA GLY A 537 14.26 -8.91 19.58
C GLY A 537 14.87 -8.28 18.34
N GLN A 538 14.79 -8.96 17.22
CA GLN A 538 15.15 -8.36 15.93
C GLN A 538 14.29 -7.12 15.64
N ILE A 539 14.80 -6.24 14.81
CA ILE A 539 14.04 -5.07 14.37
C ILE A 539 12.96 -5.55 13.40
N GLN A 540 11.71 -5.48 13.85
CA GLN A 540 10.56 -5.71 12.98
C GLN A 540 10.33 -4.45 12.16
N LEU A 541 10.42 -4.57 10.85
CA LEU A 541 10.06 -3.51 9.92
C LEU A 541 8.53 -3.49 9.68
N ALA A 542 8.06 -2.69 8.74
CA ALA A 542 6.61 -2.60 8.47
C ALA A 542 6.02 -3.95 8.00
N ASP A 543 4.74 -4.14 8.24
CA ASP A 543 4.02 -5.39 7.89
C ASP A 543 3.84 -5.58 6.38
N ASP A 544 4.07 -4.55 5.56
CA ASP A 544 4.06 -4.69 4.11
C ASP A 544 5.50 -4.65 3.56
N MET A 545 5.83 -5.60 2.71
CA MET A 545 7.16 -5.83 2.16
C MET A 545 7.77 -4.60 1.46
N HIS A 546 6.93 -3.74 0.89
CA HIS A 546 7.41 -2.57 0.16
C HIS A 546 7.83 -1.43 1.10
N THR A 547 7.07 -1.21 2.17
CA THR A 547 7.43 -0.25 3.22
C THR A 547 8.61 -0.76 4.04
N GLU A 548 8.65 -2.06 4.32
CA GLU A 548 9.77 -2.72 5.00
C GLU A 548 11.10 -2.45 4.30
N ARG A 549 11.18 -2.73 3.02
CA ARG A 549 12.41 -2.52 2.24
C ARG A 549 12.87 -1.07 2.29
N LEU A 550 11.98 -0.10 2.10
CA LEU A 550 12.30 1.31 2.16
C LEU A 550 12.74 1.76 3.55
N GLN A 551 12.13 1.22 4.60
CA GLN A 551 12.58 1.48 5.97
C GLN A 551 13.99 0.92 6.18
N LYS A 552 14.25 -0.33 5.77
CA LYS A 552 15.58 -0.96 5.86
C LYS A 552 16.63 -0.12 5.15
N GLU A 553 16.38 0.28 3.90
CA GLU A 553 17.28 1.14 3.13
C GLU A 553 17.49 2.51 3.80
N SER A 554 16.44 3.12 4.35
CA SER A 554 16.55 4.40 5.04
C SER A 554 17.44 4.30 6.28
N PHE A 555 17.31 3.24 7.07
CA PHE A 555 18.17 3.01 8.22
C PHE A 555 19.62 2.69 7.83
N GLN A 556 19.83 1.90 6.78
CA GLN A 556 21.18 1.54 6.30
C GLN A 556 21.95 2.72 5.71
N LYS A 557 21.22 3.67 5.09
CA LYS A 557 21.80 4.87 4.49
C LYS A 557 21.99 6.02 5.48
N GLU A 558 21.42 5.91 6.71
CA GLU A 558 21.51 6.99 7.71
C GLU A 558 22.78 6.87 8.55
N PRO A 559 23.77 7.77 8.35
CA PRO A 559 25.09 7.65 8.99
C PRO A 559 25.03 7.87 10.50
N ASN A 560 24.00 8.54 11.00
CA ASN A 560 23.84 8.86 12.41
C ASN A 560 23.02 7.81 13.17
N PHE A 561 22.68 6.68 12.53
CA PHE A 561 21.87 5.63 13.12
C PHE A 561 22.68 4.36 13.38
N SER A 562 22.44 3.77 14.54
CA SER A 562 22.90 2.45 14.94
C SER A 562 21.82 1.72 15.75
N TYR A 563 21.98 0.43 15.97
CA TYR A 563 21.04 -0.34 16.77
C TYR A 563 21.73 -1.43 17.60
N VAL A 564 21.05 -1.86 18.67
CA VAL A 564 21.36 -3.06 19.46
C VAL A 564 20.08 -3.86 19.60
N ASP A 565 20.02 -4.99 18.92
CA ASP A 565 18.90 -5.94 18.98
C ASP A 565 19.16 -7.04 20.02
N PHE A 566 18.14 -7.86 20.30
CA PHE A 566 18.16 -8.86 21.36
C PHE A 566 18.67 -8.34 22.70
N ALA A 567 18.33 -7.08 23.01
CA ALA A 567 18.81 -6.35 24.15
C ALA A 567 17.65 -6.00 25.11
N ALA A 568 17.69 -6.54 26.30
CA ALA A 568 16.81 -6.13 27.39
C ALA A 568 17.43 -4.97 28.15
N THR A 569 16.69 -3.87 28.29
CA THR A 569 17.10 -2.76 29.14
C THR A 569 16.95 -3.16 30.60
N GLU A 570 18.01 -3.05 31.39
CA GLU A 570 18.01 -3.38 32.81
C GLU A 570 17.93 -2.13 33.69
N LYS A 571 18.55 -1.03 33.26
CA LYS A 571 18.57 0.23 34.02
C LYS A 571 18.77 1.43 33.10
N ILE A 572 18.11 2.53 33.44
CA ILE A 572 18.27 3.83 32.78
C ILE A 572 18.85 4.83 33.79
N GLU A 573 19.97 5.43 33.45
CA GLU A 573 20.62 6.49 34.22
C GLU A 573 20.68 7.77 33.38
N PRO A 574 20.89 8.95 33.96
CA PRO A 574 20.89 10.22 33.18
C PRO A 574 21.80 10.24 31.96
N HIS A 575 22.93 9.51 32.03
CA HIS A 575 23.98 9.54 30.99
C HIS A 575 24.37 8.16 30.45
N CYS A 576 23.63 7.11 30.81
CA CYS A 576 23.88 5.79 30.25
C CYS A 576 22.67 4.85 30.41
N VAL A 577 22.65 3.82 29.58
CA VAL A 577 21.68 2.72 29.66
C VAL A 577 22.42 1.40 29.80
N THR A 578 22.06 0.61 30.82
CA THR A 578 22.58 -0.74 31.00
C THR A 578 21.65 -1.75 30.32
N LEU A 579 22.24 -2.59 29.51
CA LEU A 579 21.58 -3.61 28.69
C LEU A 579 22.09 -4.99 29.05
N ARG A 580 21.21 -5.99 28.96
CA ARG A 580 21.57 -7.39 28.86
C ARG A 580 21.31 -7.85 27.45
N VAL A 581 22.40 -8.11 26.69
CA VAL A 581 22.35 -8.41 25.25
C VAL A 581 22.58 -9.90 25.05
N GLN A 582 21.71 -10.56 24.29
CA GLN A 582 21.94 -11.93 23.84
C GLN A 582 22.89 -11.91 22.64
N THR A 583 24.04 -12.60 22.76
CA THR A 583 25.13 -12.53 21.77
C THR A 583 25.08 -13.62 20.71
N ASN A 584 24.31 -14.67 20.94
CA ASN A 584 24.15 -15.80 20.01
C ASN A 584 22.79 -15.79 19.29
N GLY A 585 22.14 -14.63 19.20
CA GLY A 585 20.94 -14.42 18.38
C GLY A 585 21.29 -14.18 16.91
N VAL A 586 20.33 -14.37 16.02
CA VAL A 586 20.45 -13.93 14.62
C VAL A 586 20.18 -12.43 14.57
N HIS A 587 21.25 -11.66 14.61
CA HIS A 587 21.18 -10.20 14.66
C HIS A 587 20.78 -9.58 13.33
N GLY A 588 20.07 -8.48 13.39
CA GLY A 588 19.72 -7.64 12.24
C GLY A 588 18.24 -7.38 12.07
N PHE A 589 17.88 -6.88 10.91
CA PHE A 589 16.48 -6.71 10.53
C PHE A 589 15.88 -8.10 10.23
N ILE A 590 14.70 -8.39 10.76
CA ILE A 590 13.96 -9.58 10.32
C ILE A 590 13.59 -9.35 8.85
N PRO A 591 14.08 -10.16 7.92
CA PRO A 591 13.43 -10.21 6.63
C PRO A 591 12.00 -10.73 6.88
N LEU A 592 11.01 -10.14 6.24
CA LEU A 592 9.65 -10.72 6.19
C LEU A 592 9.66 -12.10 5.50
N MET A 593 10.76 -12.41 4.83
CA MET A 593 11.06 -13.67 4.21
C MET A 593 12.23 -14.30 4.98
N GLY A 594 12.07 -15.57 5.34
CA GLY A 594 13.05 -16.34 6.11
C GLY A 594 14.49 -16.27 5.57
N PRO A 595 15.46 -16.91 6.23
CA PRO A 595 16.85 -16.81 5.83
C PRO A 595 17.00 -17.15 4.34
N GLN A 596 17.65 -16.25 3.60
CA GLN A 596 17.79 -16.31 2.13
C GLN A 596 18.59 -17.55 1.64
N ASP A 597 19.08 -18.38 2.55
CA ASP A 597 19.85 -19.58 2.23
C ASP A 597 18.99 -20.86 2.11
N ASP A 598 17.66 -20.76 2.37
CA ASP A 598 16.74 -21.91 2.31
C ASP A 598 15.46 -21.50 1.54
N GLU A 599 15.61 -21.28 0.23
CA GLU A 599 14.54 -20.82 -0.68
C GLU A 599 13.36 -21.82 -0.73
N ASP A 600 13.58 -23.10 -0.46
CA ASP A 600 12.51 -24.10 -0.40
C ASP A 600 11.64 -23.99 0.88
N ALA A 601 12.16 -23.44 1.97
CA ALA A 601 11.43 -23.28 3.22
C ALA A 601 10.37 -22.16 3.13
N TYR A 602 10.61 -21.12 2.34
CA TYR A 602 9.69 -19.99 2.19
C TYR A 602 8.36 -20.37 1.51
N TYR A 603 8.43 -21.20 0.47
CA TYR A 603 7.22 -21.66 -0.23
C TYR A 603 6.39 -22.64 0.62
N GLN A 604 7.06 -23.39 1.52
CA GLN A 604 6.37 -24.29 2.44
C GLN A 604 5.71 -23.54 3.61
N ASP A 605 6.25 -22.40 4.03
CA ASP A 605 5.77 -21.65 5.21
C ASP A 605 4.55 -20.75 4.91
N GLN A 606 4.38 -20.25 3.68
CA GLN A 606 3.15 -19.51 3.29
C GLN A 606 1.91 -20.41 3.26
N HIS A 607 2.09 -21.73 3.17
CA HIS A 607 1.01 -22.72 3.15
C HIS A 607 0.76 -23.38 4.50
N ALA A 608 1.63 -23.13 5.49
CA ALA A 608 1.50 -23.63 6.84
C ALA A 608 1.05 -22.49 7.77
N GLY A 609 -0.24 -22.22 7.78
CA GLY A 609 -0.89 -21.12 8.49
C GLY A 609 -0.43 -20.90 9.94
N GLY A 610 0.21 -19.78 10.20
CA GLY A 610 0.42 -19.21 11.53
C GLY A 610 1.69 -19.65 12.28
N PRO A 611 2.00 -19.02 13.43
CA PRO A 611 3.15 -19.39 14.24
C PRO A 611 2.97 -20.82 14.76
N GLY A 612 3.72 -21.77 14.18
CA GLY A 612 3.65 -23.20 14.44
C GLY A 612 3.73 -24.09 13.20
N GLY A 613 3.90 -23.52 11.99
CA GLY A 613 4.14 -24.28 10.77
C GLY A 613 5.52 -24.96 10.76
N PRO A 614 5.71 -26.03 9.93
CA PRO A 614 6.99 -26.73 9.84
C PRO A 614 8.09 -25.79 9.36
N GLY A 615 9.01 -25.42 10.22
CA GLY A 615 10.17 -24.57 9.90
C GLY A 615 10.26 -23.24 10.66
N GLY A 616 9.19 -22.77 11.30
CA GLY A 616 9.24 -21.60 12.20
C GLY A 616 9.85 -21.92 13.56
N PRO A 617 10.27 -20.93 14.37
CA PRO A 617 10.74 -21.19 15.73
C PRO A 617 9.65 -21.93 16.54
N GLY A 618 9.84 -23.24 16.76
CA GLY A 618 8.89 -24.12 17.43
C GLY A 618 8.12 -25.10 16.54
N GLY A 619 8.32 -25.08 15.21
CA GLY A 619 7.78 -26.08 14.28
C GLY A 619 8.65 -27.34 14.16
N PRO A 620 8.06 -28.49 13.76
CA PRO A 620 8.86 -29.70 13.50
C PRO A 620 9.76 -29.51 12.27
N GLY A 621 11.05 -29.72 12.41
CA GLY A 621 11.97 -29.78 11.28
C GLY A 621 11.61 -30.91 10.29
N PRO A 622 12.27 -31.00 9.12
CA PRO A 622 11.98 -31.97 8.07
C PRO A 622 12.03 -33.44 8.50
N PHE A 623 12.43 -33.73 9.71
CA PHE A 623 12.44 -35.06 10.34
C PHE A 623 11.59 -35.14 11.62
N GLY A 624 10.68 -34.24 11.85
CA GLY A 624 9.62 -34.36 12.86
C GLY A 624 9.99 -34.02 14.33
N ALA A 625 11.21 -33.54 14.62
CA ALA A 625 11.57 -33.01 15.93
C ALA A 625 12.02 -31.54 15.82
N PRO A 626 11.56 -30.63 16.71
CA PRO A 626 12.08 -29.27 16.74
C PRO A 626 13.59 -29.27 16.98
N ILE A 627 14.34 -28.57 16.15
CA ILE A 627 15.76 -28.32 16.45
C ILE A 627 15.77 -27.41 17.67
N PRO A 628 16.30 -27.85 18.83
CA PRO A 628 16.34 -26.98 20.00
C PRO A 628 17.22 -25.77 19.66
N ALA A 629 16.65 -24.57 19.82
CA ALA A 629 17.45 -23.36 19.74
C ALA A 629 18.58 -23.44 20.78
N PRO A 630 19.81 -23.03 20.46
CA PRO A 630 20.89 -23.01 21.43
C PRO A 630 20.53 -22.14 22.63
N ASP A 631 20.95 -22.55 23.82
CA ASP A 631 20.73 -21.77 25.03
C ASP A 631 21.26 -20.33 24.84
N PRO A 632 20.47 -19.30 25.18
CA PRO A 632 20.86 -17.92 24.97
C PRO A 632 22.08 -17.54 25.84
N ILE A 633 23.09 -16.94 25.19
CA ILE A 633 24.29 -16.41 25.85
C ILE A 633 24.13 -14.92 25.98
N TYR A 634 24.31 -14.39 27.19
CA TYR A 634 24.12 -12.96 27.50
C TYR A 634 25.41 -12.29 27.92
N GLU A 635 25.55 -11.02 27.53
CA GLU A 635 26.55 -10.10 28.08
C GLU A 635 25.88 -8.82 28.59
N ASN A 636 26.48 -8.19 29.59
CA ASN A 636 26.07 -6.88 30.04
C ASN A 636 26.83 -5.81 29.22
N ARG A 637 26.09 -4.83 28.68
CA ARG A 637 26.61 -3.73 27.90
C ARG A 637 26.07 -2.41 28.45
N THR A 638 26.94 -1.42 28.58
CA THR A 638 26.54 -0.06 28.96
C THR A 638 26.71 0.87 27.75
N LEU A 639 25.65 1.55 27.36
CA LEU A 639 25.64 2.57 26.33
C LEU A 639 25.67 3.94 26.97
N ALA A 640 26.72 4.69 26.73
CA ALA A 640 26.81 6.09 27.13
C ALA A 640 25.93 6.96 26.23
N CYS A 641 25.14 7.85 26.80
CA CYS A 641 24.25 8.75 26.09
C CYS A 641 24.12 10.10 26.78
N ASP A 642 23.56 11.08 26.09
CA ASP A 642 23.23 12.38 26.64
C ASP A 642 21.72 12.47 26.93
N SER A 643 20.91 11.68 26.23
CA SER A 643 19.47 11.57 26.43
C SER A 643 18.97 10.16 26.15
N VAL A 644 17.91 9.77 26.86
CA VAL A 644 17.20 8.51 26.63
C VAL A 644 15.77 8.80 26.20
N VAL A 645 15.32 8.14 25.14
CA VAL A 645 13.95 8.20 24.62
C VAL A 645 13.32 6.83 24.72
N VAL A 646 12.09 6.75 25.20
CA VAL A 646 11.38 5.48 25.40
C VAL A 646 10.16 5.40 24.49
N SER A 647 10.08 4.33 23.71
CA SER A 647 8.93 3.88 22.96
C SER A 647 8.47 2.52 23.50
N GLY A 648 7.99 2.52 24.75
CA GLY A 648 7.64 1.31 25.53
C GLY A 648 6.29 0.67 25.16
N GLY A 649 5.60 1.19 24.17
CA GLY A 649 4.23 0.82 23.79
C GLY A 649 3.19 1.72 24.46
N ARG A 650 1.93 1.33 24.37
CA ARG A 650 0.81 2.12 24.88
C ARG A 650 -0.21 1.22 25.58
N ALA A 651 -0.93 1.78 26.56
CA ALA A 651 -2.01 1.13 27.26
C ALA A 651 -3.35 1.83 27.00
N PRO A 652 -4.46 1.10 26.80
CA PRO A 652 -5.79 1.69 26.65
C PRO A 652 -6.18 2.46 27.91
N ARG A 653 -6.84 3.61 27.77
CA ARG A 653 -7.45 4.35 28.87
C ARG A 653 -8.81 3.79 29.25
N THR A 654 -8.88 2.50 29.52
CA THR A 654 -10.13 1.77 29.80
C THR A 654 -10.81 2.29 31.03
N GLY A 655 -10.07 2.54 32.12
CA GLY A 655 -10.65 3.05 33.38
C GLY A 655 -11.31 4.42 33.21
N LEU A 656 -10.72 5.31 32.42
CA LEU A 656 -11.34 6.60 32.10
C LEU A 656 -12.60 6.39 31.26
N ALA A 657 -12.54 5.51 30.27
CA ALA A 657 -13.71 5.24 29.42
C ALA A 657 -14.88 4.65 30.21
N GLU A 658 -14.59 3.73 31.12
CA GLU A 658 -15.60 3.11 32.02
C GLU A 658 -16.25 4.12 32.98
N SER A 659 -15.54 5.18 33.42
CA SER A 659 -16.08 6.19 34.30
C SER A 659 -17.29 6.95 33.72
N PHE A 660 -17.44 6.98 32.38
CA PHE A 660 -18.57 7.60 31.70
C PHE A 660 -19.82 6.72 31.62
N ARG A 661 -19.77 5.46 32.05
CA ARG A 661 -20.96 4.60 32.08
C ARG A 661 -22.06 5.23 32.96
N GLY A 662 -23.26 5.30 32.42
CA GLY A 662 -24.41 5.93 33.10
C GLY A 662 -24.38 7.47 33.10
N ALA A 663 -23.46 8.11 32.37
CA ALA A 663 -23.50 9.56 32.16
C ALA A 663 -24.48 9.96 31.04
N ALA A 664 -24.88 9.02 30.17
CA ALA A 664 -25.94 9.14 29.18
C ALA A 664 -26.61 7.78 28.97
N PRO A 665 -27.80 7.72 28.32
CA PRO A 665 -28.47 6.47 27.97
C PRO A 665 -27.62 5.55 27.08
N ILE A 666 -26.85 6.13 26.15
CA ILE A 666 -25.97 5.41 25.24
C ILE A 666 -24.53 5.86 25.54
N VAL A 667 -23.63 4.91 25.83
CA VAL A 667 -22.19 5.18 25.99
C VAL A 667 -21.43 4.12 25.20
N THR A 668 -20.71 4.54 24.16
CA THR A 668 -19.90 3.66 23.30
C THR A 668 -18.43 4.06 23.39
N VAL A 669 -17.57 3.11 23.74
CA VAL A 669 -16.11 3.30 23.79
C VAL A 669 -15.52 2.94 22.41
N ILE A 670 -14.63 3.79 21.90
CA ILE A 670 -14.06 3.65 20.55
C ILE A 670 -12.54 3.88 20.52
N GLY A 671 -11.91 3.42 19.46
CA GLY A 671 -10.48 3.60 19.18
C GLY A 671 -9.57 2.89 20.17
N ASP A 672 -8.43 3.50 20.43
CA ASP A 672 -7.37 2.94 21.30
C ASP A 672 -7.78 2.77 22.76
N ALA A 673 -8.88 3.34 23.19
CA ALA A 673 -9.46 3.09 24.51
C ALA A 673 -10.02 1.67 24.67
N VAL A 674 -10.35 1.01 23.55
CA VAL A 674 -10.75 -0.41 23.51
C VAL A 674 -9.54 -1.31 23.29
N THR A 675 -8.77 -1.01 22.25
CA THR A 675 -7.55 -1.76 21.88
C THR A 675 -6.63 -0.84 21.13
N VAL A 676 -5.40 -0.68 21.62
CA VAL A 676 -4.37 0.09 20.93
C VAL A 676 -4.08 -0.54 19.56
N SER A 677 -4.12 0.27 18.52
CA SER A 677 -3.94 -0.19 17.14
C SER A 677 -3.42 0.95 16.24
N ASN A 678 -4.02 1.13 15.07
CA ASN A 678 -3.61 2.05 14.03
C ASN A 678 -4.72 3.04 13.64
N ILE A 679 -4.40 3.97 12.73
CA ILE A 679 -5.34 4.99 12.23
C ILE A 679 -6.61 4.33 11.65
N LYS A 680 -6.47 3.26 10.88
CA LYS A 680 -7.59 2.53 10.27
C LYS A 680 -8.62 2.08 11.29
N ARG A 681 -8.16 1.45 12.38
CA ARG A 681 -9.06 0.95 13.44
C ARG A 681 -9.71 2.11 14.21
N ALA A 682 -8.96 3.16 14.47
CA ALA A 682 -9.49 4.34 15.16
C ALA A 682 -10.60 5.02 14.33
N THR A 683 -10.35 5.33 13.05
CA THR A 683 -11.32 5.97 12.17
C THR A 683 -12.55 5.09 11.93
N TYR A 684 -12.33 3.78 11.73
CA TYR A 684 -13.44 2.84 11.54
C TYR A 684 -14.34 2.71 12.76
N SER A 685 -13.76 2.60 13.96
CA SER A 685 -14.56 2.48 15.20
C SER A 685 -15.38 3.75 15.45
N GLY A 686 -14.78 4.93 15.18
CA GLY A 686 -15.49 6.21 15.28
C GLY A 686 -16.65 6.33 14.30
N TYR A 687 -16.40 5.98 13.05
CA TYR A 687 -17.44 5.93 12.00
C TYR A 687 -18.55 4.96 12.38
N LYS A 688 -18.22 3.71 12.74
CA LYS A 688 -19.19 2.68 13.09
C LYS A 688 -20.08 3.10 14.26
N ALA A 689 -19.49 3.57 15.36
CA ALA A 689 -20.24 3.98 16.54
C ALA A 689 -21.22 5.14 16.25
N ALA A 690 -20.81 6.11 15.43
CA ALA A 690 -21.69 7.19 15.02
C ALA A 690 -22.81 6.74 14.04
N MET A 691 -22.56 5.69 13.27
CA MET A 691 -23.58 5.10 12.38
C MET A 691 -24.65 4.30 13.16
N GLU A 692 -24.32 3.80 14.35
CA GLU A 692 -25.20 3.03 15.21
C GLU A 692 -26.07 3.91 16.15
N LEU A 693 -25.91 5.24 16.13
CA LEU A 693 -26.75 6.20 16.86
C LEU A 693 -28.13 6.33 16.21
#